data_b9a4c3895f01e484c39a672f38160a4d
#
_entry.id   b9a4c3895f01e484c39a672f38160a4d
#
_cell.length_a   1.000
_cell.length_b   1.000
_cell.length_c   1.000
_cell.angle_alpha   90.00
_cell.angle_beta   90.00
_cell.angle_gamma   90.00
#
_symmetry.space_group_name_H-M   'P 1'
#
loop_
_entity.id
_entity.type
_entity.pdbx_description
1 polymer ?
#
loop_
_entity_poly.entity_id
_entity_poly.type
_entity_poly.pdbx_seq_one_letter_code
_entity_poly.pdbx_strand_id
1 'polypeptide(L)'
;MNDGELREKALHLSSFIVEAPAGSGKTSLLTDRFLKLLTVVDMPEEIVAITFTKKAASEMKAKIIERIKESKSPFAQTILKRSEEKGWDIEHNLSRLKVMTIDKFCHNVVSQIPVLSKMGSKPNITDTPEKFYEESVKQTLQAKDGIEDIKVVFTHYDNEYEKINRRLVAMMSIRDQWKYRCNMLTQKSSGQIIEEGNAYLEHLTKPIYQKIRAELNQDQLNDLIEILHYLESTNLREDIKLKNKNSFNFDSEEIPLWQTITKILFTDKNTRRENITAREGFKNDDEGEIYKNKCRNLPNIDFLLAIKAIPEPLSETYALKLRSIANILLQCEKKLRQLFKQRNTVDFIEIIEIANEALGKNDAASDLLLSLDYKISHLLIDEFQDTSRSHFNFLKKIVDGWTPEAQKTIFCVGDPMQSIYKFREADVSIFIEAKKNGFNTIPLETIQLRDNYRSSSTIVNEINQIFENILPKEDLIQEGAVSYKPFVSAKKEHDSNVSEFKFHALTFTESTDIDTEEAKYVCNLIDTFPENEKIAILTRSRSHLSELINYIRKFKPTLKFNAVEIDALDKHQSIQDILSLSYAMLDLNDRIHWLAILRAPWCGIMLNDLALLFQNDHTSTVWEIIQDENKMSEISPDGRRRIRRLIDILKNAFDNQSKTHIRRLIESVWMNLGGELCLHNPNDIVDINKFFNILQTSSSPIAIDFELVEHQITKTYLSDIPSAEERIQFFTIHKAKGLEFDTVIIPSLNSTTRASDKKMIVSDTSVKNSRIFDITAFSEPDNKSPHLHDLIYGIEKSREENELKRLLYVAMTRAKTKLHLVGSVMHKDEIKPASNSFLSMLWNIYGNNFYEVKPIENIDIDIESSKIEEFVPKLMRLKLN
;
A
#
# COMPACT_ATOMS: atom_id res chain seq x y z
N MET A 1 -20.11 19.38 26.16
CA MET A 1 -20.06 17.99 26.69
C MET A 1 -18.60 17.60 26.84
N ASN A 2 -18.22 17.07 27.96
CA ASN A 2 -16.90 16.48 28.16
C ASN A 2 -16.85 15.06 27.54
N ASP A 3 -15.64 14.46 27.39
CA ASP A 3 -15.52 13.13 26.76
C ASP A 3 -16.27 12.02 27.52
N GLY A 4 -16.42 12.14 28.84
CA GLY A 4 -17.21 11.19 29.65
C GLY A 4 -18.69 11.21 29.25
N GLU A 5 -19.30 12.38 29.14
CA GLU A 5 -20.70 12.54 28.72
C GLU A 5 -20.91 12.07 27.27
N LEU A 6 -19.94 12.34 26.39
CA LEU A 6 -19.99 11.87 25.01
C LEU A 6 -19.91 10.34 24.91
N ARG A 7 -19.11 9.69 25.77
CA ARG A 7 -19.02 8.22 25.85
C ARG A 7 -20.31 7.61 26.37
N GLU A 8 -20.96 8.21 27.35
CA GLU A 8 -22.28 7.77 27.84
C GLU A 8 -23.32 7.91 26.71
N LYS A 9 -23.34 9.02 26.00
CA LYS A 9 -24.20 9.25 24.85
C LYS A 9 -24.01 8.17 23.77
N ALA A 10 -22.78 7.77 23.50
CA ALA A 10 -22.44 6.72 22.53
C ALA A 10 -23.00 5.35 22.90
N LEU A 11 -23.44 5.12 24.14
CA LEU A 11 -24.09 3.87 24.57
C LEU A 11 -25.60 3.86 24.34
N HIS A 12 -26.24 4.96 23.95
CA HIS A 12 -27.67 5.01 23.64
C HIS A 12 -27.97 4.18 22.39
N LEU A 13 -29.19 3.63 22.28
CA LEU A 13 -29.64 2.80 21.15
C LEU A 13 -29.97 3.66 19.92
N SER A 14 -28.95 4.38 19.43
CA SER A 14 -29.01 5.21 18.22
C SER A 14 -27.78 4.94 17.35
N SER A 15 -27.82 5.37 16.10
CA SER A 15 -26.72 5.20 15.16
C SER A 15 -25.72 6.35 15.28
N PHE A 16 -24.44 6.04 15.39
CA PHE A 16 -23.37 7.02 15.59
C PHE A 16 -22.18 6.80 14.66
N ILE A 17 -21.53 7.89 14.34
CA ILE A 17 -20.15 7.89 13.85
C ILE A 17 -19.25 8.62 14.85
N VAL A 18 -18.29 7.89 15.42
CA VAL A 18 -17.38 8.37 16.45
C VAL A 18 -16.03 8.68 15.84
N GLU A 19 -15.70 9.97 15.81
CA GLU A 19 -14.37 10.45 15.45
C GLU A 19 -13.52 10.54 16.70
N ALA A 20 -12.46 9.73 16.77
CA ALA A 20 -11.69 9.57 18.00
C ALA A 20 -10.19 9.48 17.69
N PRO A 21 -9.34 10.40 18.21
CA PRO A 21 -7.92 10.46 17.91
C PRO A 21 -7.17 9.21 18.40
N ALA A 22 -5.89 9.10 18.03
CA ALA A 22 -5.01 8.08 18.55
C ALA A 22 -4.99 8.11 20.10
N GLY A 23 -5.03 6.95 20.75
CA GLY A 23 -4.96 6.85 22.21
C GLY A 23 -6.24 7.27 22.97
N SER A 24 -7.34 7.56 22.30
CA SER A 24 -8.61 7.95 22.92
C SER A 24 -9.43 6.78 23.48
N GLY A 25 -8.97 5.53 23.37
CA GLY A 25 -9.71 4.37 23.89
C GLY A 25 -10.87 3.93 22.99
N LYS A 26 -10.77 4.05 21.67
CA LYS A 26 -11.75 3.59 20.66
C LYS A 26 -12.26 2.19 20.90
N THR A 27 -11.35 1.22 21.01
CA THR A 27 -11.70 -0.20 21.23
C THR A 27 -12.43 -0.43 22.57
N SER A 28 -12.12 0.36 23.60
CA SER A 28 -12.83 0.31 24.87
C SER A 28 -14.30 0.74 24.70
N LEU A 29 -14.52 1.88 24.03
CA LEU A 29 -15.86 2.39 23.77
C LEU A 29 -16.69 1.41 22.91
N LEU A 30 -16.08 0.82 21.89
CA LEU A 30 -16.74 -0.19 21.06
C LEU A 30 -17.10 -1.45 21.85
N THR A 31 -16.21 -1.88 22.77
CA THR A 31 -16.46 -2.99 23.68
C THR A 31 -17.64 -2.67 24.64
N ASP A 32 -17.65 -1.48 25.21
CA ASP A 32 -18.75 -1.04 26.09
C ASP A 32 -20.08 -0.99 25.35
N ARG A 33 -20.08 -0.50 24.12
CA ARG A 33 -21.25 -0.52 23.24
C ARG A 33 -21.72 -1.94 22.95
N PHE A 34 -20.82 -2.87 22.64
CA PHE A 34 -21.14 -4.28 22.40
C PHE A 34 -21.77 -4.91 23.63
N LEU A 35 -21.21 -4.69 24.82
CA LEU A 35 -21.75 -5.18 26.09
C LEU A 35 -23.13 -4.59 26.38
N LYS A 36 -23.33 -3.30 26.13
CA LYS A 36 -24.63 -2.65 26.28
C LYS A 36 -25.68 -3.32 25.36
N LEU A 37 -25.34 -3.59 24.11
CA LEU A 37 -26.25 -4.26 23.16
C LEU A 37 -26.62 -5.68 23.60
N LEU A 38 -25.71 -6.45 24.19
CA LEU A 38 -26.00 -7.76 24.75
C LEU A 38 -27.08 -7.72 25.86
N THR A 39 -27.30 -6.56 26.49
CA THR A 39 -28.40 -6.43 27.50
C THR A 39 -29.76 -6.25 26.86
N VAL A 40 -29.88 -6.04 25.55
CA VAL A 40 -31.18 -5.78 24.89
C VAL A 40 -31.55 -6.80 23.82
N VAL A 41 -30.59 -7.37 23.08
CA VAL A 41 -30.85 -8.34 22.00
C VAL A 41 -31.41 -9.67 22.49
N ASP A 42 -32.10 -10.40 21.60
CA ASP A 42 -32.60 -11.72 21.90
C ASP A 42 -31.54 -12.82 21.71
N MET A 43 -30.68 -12.63 20.72
CA MET A 43 -29.58 -13.56 20.42
C MET A 43 -28.26 -12.79 20.25
N PRO A 44 -27.16 -13.31 20.79
CA PRO A 44 -25.84 -12.64 20.62
C PRO A 44 -25.42 -12.41 19.15
N GLU A 45 -25.89 -13.27 18.26
CA GLU A 45 -25.64 -13.24 16.82
C GLU A 45 -26.26 -12.03 16.11
N GLU A 46 -27.21 -11.34 16.73
CA GLU A 46 -27.81 -10.10 16.20
C GLU A 46 -26.84 -8.94 16.20
N ILE A 47 -25.75 -9.05 16.97
CA ILE A 47 -24.69 -8.05 17.03
C ILE A 47 -23.50 -8.51 16.19
N VAL A 48 -23.20 -7.79 15.12
CA VAL A 48 -22.01 -8.03 14.28
C VAL A 48 -21.01 -6.91 14.52
N ALA A 49 -19.81 -7.25 15.00
CA ALA A 49 -18.69 -6.33 15.15
C ALA A 49 -17.60 -6.64 14.11
N ILE A 50 -17.30 -5.65 13.31
CA ILE A 50 -16.32 -5.72 12.21
C ILE A 50 -15.07 -4.99 12.61
N THR A 51 -13.91 -5.65 12.44
CA THR A 51 -12.58 -5.06 12.66
C THR A 51 -11.74 -5.19 11.38
N PHE A 52 -10.66 -4.42 11.29
CA PHE A 52 -9.78 -4.47 10.12
C PHE A 52 -8.80 -5.65 10.13
N THR A 53 -8.35 -6.13 11.31
CA THR A 53 -7.35 -7.20 11.42
C THR A 53 -7.86 -8.38 12.26
N LYS A 54 -7.37 -9.60 11.93
CA LYS A 54 -7.65 -10.82 12.72
C LYS A 54 -7.23 -10.66 14.18
N LYS A 55 -6.11 -9.97 14.44
CA LYS A 55 -5.59 -9.69 15.78
C LYS A 55 -6.56 -8.80 16.56
N ALA A 56 -7.01 -7.69 15.98
CA ALA A 56 -7.97 -6.78 16.61
C ALA A 56 -9.30 -7.50 16.94
N ALA A 57 -9.80 -8.37 16.05
CA ALA A 57 -10.98 -9.18 16.31
C ALA A 57 -10.79 -10.13 17.52
N SER A 58 -9.64 -10.78 17.61
CA SER A 58 -9.32 -11.68 18.73
C SER A 58 -9.16 -10.92 20.05
N GLU A 59 -8.48 -9.78 20.03
CA GLU A 59 -8.30 -8.91 21.21
C GLU A 59 -9.65 -8.34 21.70
N MET A 60 -10.52 -7.92 20.78
CA MET A 60 -11.86 -7.43 21.14
C MET A 60 -12.69 -8.53 21.77
N LYS A 61 -12.68 -9.77 21.23
CA LYS A 61 -13.36 -10.92 21.85
C LYS A 61 -12.83 -11.20 23.25
N ALA A 62 -11.51 -11.21 23.41
CA ALA A 62 -10.90 -11.46 24.73
C ALA A 62 -11.33 -10.42 25.76
N LYS A 63 -11.33 -9.12 25.37
CA LYS A 63 -11.79 -8.03 26.24
C LYS A 63 -13.26 -8.09 26.61
N ILE A 64 -14.13 -8.48 25.66
CA ILE A 64 -15.58 -8.68 25.96
C ILE A 64 -15.74 -9.75 27.02
N ILE A 65 -15.07 -10.89 26.90
CA ILE A 65 -15.15 -12.02 27.81
C ILE A 65 -14.57 -11.67 29.19
N GLU A 66 -13.40 -11.04 29.22
CA GLU A 66 -12.75 -10.57 30.44
C GLU A 66 -13.70 -9.67 31.26
N ARG A 67 -14.31 -8.67 30.56
CA ARG A 67 -15.22 -7.74 31.24
C ARG A 67 -16.52 -8.38 31.75
N ILE A 68 -16.98 -9.46 31.09
CA ILE A 68 -18.13 -10.23 31.58
C ILE A 68 -17.73 -11.08 32.80
N LYS A 69 -16.64 -11.88 32.70
CA LYS A 69 -16.20 -12.80 33.76
C LYS A 69 -15.74 -12.09 35.01
N GLU A 70 -14.95 -11.01 34.88
CA GLU A 70 -14.41 -10.29 36.02
C GLU A 70 -15.38 -9.23 36.58
N SER A 71 -16.61 -9.21 36.10
CA SER A 71 -17.65 -8.22 36.52
C SER A 71 -17.17 -6.77 36.45
N LYS A 72 -16.19 -6.48 35.55
CA LYS A 72 -15.63 -5.15 35.37
C LYS A 72 -16.53 -4.20 34.59
N SER A 73 -17.65 -4.70 34.04
CA SER A 73 -18.64 -3.91 33.32
C SER A 73 -19.92 -3.76 34.15
N PRO A 74 -20.57 -2.59 34.17
CA PRO A 74 -21.86 -2.39 34.79
C PRO A 74 -22.95 -3.28 34.18
N PHE A 75 -22.72 -3.83 32.98
CA PHE A 75 -23.63 -4.67 32.22
C PHE A 75 -23.42 -6.16 32.49
N ALA A 76 -22.31 -6.58 33.12
CA ALA A 76 -21.91 -7.97 33.25
C ALA A 76 -22.97 -8.87 33.90
N GLN A 77 -23.49 -8.44 35.04
CA GLN A 77 -24.52 -9.23 35.76
C GLN A 77 -25.81 -9.41 34.93
N THR A 78 -26.25 -8.35 34.24
CA THR A 78 -27.41 -8.41 33.36
C THR A 78 -27.18 -9.37 32.18
N ILE A 79 -25.98 -9.37 31.60
CA ILE A 79 -25.60 -10.26 30.49
C ILE A 79 -25.58 -11.72 30.97
N LEU A 80 -24.98 -12.02 32.11
CA LEU A 80 -24.92 -13.38 32.67
C LEU A 80 -26.30 -13.91 32.95
N LYS A 81 -27.17 -13.13 33.59
CA LYS A 81 -28.57 -13.50 33.85
C LYS A 81 -29.33 -13.81 32.55
N ARG A 82 -29.22 -12.92 31.53
CA ARG A 82 -29.83 -13.16 30.20
C ARG A 82 -29.23 -14.38 29.50
N SER A 83 -27.95 -14.65 29.66
CA SER A 83 -27.27 -15.82 29.11
C SER A 83 -27.83 -17.11 29.67
N GLU A 84 -28.10 -17.14 30.97
CA GLU A 84 -28.78 -18.26 31.63
C GLU A 84 -30.23 -18.40 31.17
N GLU A 85 -31.02 -17.32 31.24
CA GLU A 85 -32.47 -17.32 30.90
C GLU A 85 -32.71 -17.73 29.44
N LYS A 86 -31.83 -17.33 28.51
CA LYS A 86 -31.98 -17.60 27.06
C LYS A 86 -31.11 -18.75 26.54
N GLY A 87 -30.36 -19.42 27.42
CA GLY A 87 -29.48 -20.54 27.07
C GLY A 87 -28.34 -20.15 26.10
N TRP A 88 -27.76 -18.96 26.28
CA TRP A 88 -26.70 -18.49 25.36
C TRP A 88 -25.38 -19.21 25.60
N ASP A 89 -25.02 -19.50 26.84
CA ASP A 89 -23.73 -20.10 27.24
C ASP A 89 -22.52 -19.34 26.70
N ILE A 90 -22.57 -18.00 26.84
CA ILE A 90 -21.55 -17.11 26.26
C ILE A 90 -20.15 -17.42 26.81
N GLU A 91 -20.02 -17.86 28.04
CA GLU A 91 -18.75 -18.14 28.71
C GLU A 91 -17.99 -19.31 28.06
N HIS A 92 -18.71 -20.30 27.55
CA HIS A 92 -18.14 -21.53 26.95
C HIS A 92 -18.28 -21.52 25.42
N ASN A 93 -19.25 -20.80 24.87
CA ASN A 93 -19.52 -20.77 23.43
C ASN A 93 -19.19 -19.42 22.79
N LEU A 94 -17.88 -19.13 22.63
CA LEU A 94 -17.35 -17.89 22.06
C LEU A 94 -17.69 -17.71 20.58
N SER A 95 -18.13 -18.75 19.89
CA SER A 95 -18.48 -18.69 18.46
C SER A 95 -19.76 -17.89 18.20
N ARG A 96 -20.58 -17.70 19.23
CA ARG A 96 -21.79 -16.89 19.19
C ARG A 96 -21.52 -15.39 19.10
N LEU A 97 -20.38 -14.93 19.62
CA LEU A 97 -19.96 -13.54 19.48
C LEU A 97 -19.44 -13.30 18.05
N LYS A 98 -20.20 -12.60 17.24
CA LYS A 98 -19.87 -12.30 15.83
C LYS A 98 -18.91 -11.10 15.72
N VAL A 99 -17.70 -11.29 16.24
CA VAL A 99 -16.58 -10.34 16.08
C VAL A 99 -15.59 -10.90 15.06
N MET A 100 -15.38 -10.22 13.94
CA MET A 100 -14.58 -10.74 12.84
C MET A 100 -14.07 -9.63 11.92
N THR A 101 -13.15 -9.97 10.99
CA THR A 101 -12.77 -9.04 9.92
C THR A 101 -13.85 -8.93 8.86
N ILE A 102 -13.85 -7.82 8.10
CA ILE A 102 -14.82 -7.61 7.03
C ILE A 102 -14.71 -8.69 5.95
N ASP A 103 -13.49 -9.11 5.59
CA ASP A 103 -13.27 -10.19 4.62
C ASP A 103 -13.86 -11.51 5.10
N LYS A 104 -13.69 -11.82 6.40
CA LYS A 104 -14.29 -13.02 6.99
C LYS A 104 -15.82 -12.93 6.99
N PHE A 105 -16.36 -11.75 7.18
CA PHE A 105 -17.81 -11.53 7.11
C PHE A 105 -18.31 -11.76 5.67
N CYS A 106 -17.68 -11.16 4.65
CA CYS A 106 -17.98 -11.41 3.24
C CYS A 106 -17.88 -12.91 2.90
N HIS A 107 -16.81 -13.57 3.33
CA HIS A 107 -16.61 -15.00 3.10
C HIS A 107 -17.70 -15.85 3.78
N ASN A 108 -18.16 -15.49 4.99
CA ASN A 108 -19.26 -16.19 5.66
C ASN A 108 -20.57 -16.03 4.89
N VAL A 109 -20.82 -14.84 4.34
CA VAL A 109 -21.99 -14.56 3.48
C VAL A 109 -21.95 -15.42 2.22
N VAL A 110 -20.83 -15.45 1.50
CA VAL A 110 -20.64 -16.29 0.30
C VAL A 110 -20.79 -17.78 0.61
N SER A 111 -20.30 -18.23 1.76
CA SER A 111 -20.34 -19.64 2.19
C SER A 111 -21.76 -20.14 2.47
N GLN A 112 -22.72 -19.26 2.70
CA GLN A 112 -24.13 -19.64 2.90
C GLN A 112 -24.86 -19.98 1.60
N ILE A 113 -24.29 -19.53 0.45
CA ILE A 113 -24.95 -19.72 -0.85
C ILE A 113 -23.94 -20.23 -1.89
N PRO A 114 -23.45 -21.47 -1.80
CA PRO A 114 -22.44 -21.99 -2.72
C PRO A 114 -22.93 -22.09 -4.17
N VAL A 115 -24.22 -22.25 -4.40
CA VAL A 115 -24.82 -22.32 -5.74
C VAL A 115 -24.88 -20.93 -6.42
N LEU A 116 -25.29 -19.90 -5.70
CA LEU A 116 -25.38 -18.53 -6.22
C LEU A 116 -24.01 -17.90 -6.44
N SER A 117 -23.00 -18.31 -5.68
CA SER A 117 -21.62 -17.87 -5.87
C SER A 117 -20.99 -18.34 -7.19
N LYS A 118 -21.67 -19.26 -7.91
CA LYS A 118 -21.19 -19.89 -9.17
C LYS A 118 -19.85 -20.62 -9.02
N MET A 119 -19.33 -20.79 -7.80
CA MET A 119 -18.08 -21.47 -7.50
C MET A 119 -18.24 -22.99 -7.28
N GLY A 120 -19.47 -23.45 -7.02
CA GLY A 120 -19.79 -24.87 -6.79
C GLY A 120 -19.36 -25.43 -5.42
N SER A 121 -18.36 -24.84 -4.78
CA SER A 121 -17.88 -25.19 -3.44
C SER A 121 -17.38 -23.94 -2.72
N LYS A 122 -17.04 -24.06 -1.45
CA LYS A 122 -16.42 -22.97 -0.68
C LYS A 122 -15.02 -22.69 -1.22
N PRO A 123 -14.73 -21.51 -1.78
CA PRO A 123 -13.42 -21.20 -2.36
C PRO A 123 -12.36 -21.00 -1.27
N ASN A 124 -11.13 -21.37 -1.59
CA ASN A 124 -9.96 -20.98 -0.79
C ASN A 124 -9.59 -19.53 -1.10
N ILE A 125 -9.17 -18.78 -0.09
CA ILE A 125 -8.66 -17.41 -0.29
C ILE A 125 -7.15 -17.47 -0.37
N THR A 126 -6.57 -16.87 -1.42
CA THR A 126 -5.12 -16.72 -1.56
C THR A 126 -4.67 -15.32 -1.19
N ASP A 127 -3.56 -15.24 -0.46
CA ASP A 127 -2.86 -13.99 -0.16
C ASP A 127 -1.85 -13.60 -1.28
N THR A 128 -1.62 -14.49 -2.25
CA THR A 128 -0.67 -14.32 -3.36
C THR A 128 -1.34 -14.57 -4.73
N PRO A 129 -2.25 -13.68 -5.17
CA PRO A 129 -3.02 -13.87 -6.39
C PRO A 129 -2.27 -13.51 -7.69
N GLU A 130 -1.04 -12.99 -7.62
CA GLU A 130 -0.32 -12.39 -8.73
C GLU A 130 -0.13 -13.35 -9.91
N LYS A 131 0.14 -14.64 -9.66
CA LYS A 131 0.23 -15.64 -10.73
C LYS A 131 -1.08 -15.83 -11.52
N PHE A 132 -2.22 -15.73 -10.82
CA PHE A 132 -3.52 -15.76 -11.50
C PHE A 132 -3.69 -14.54 -12.40
N TYR A 133 -3.21 -13.37 -11.95
CA TYR A 133 -3.25 -12.15 -12.75
C TYR A 133 -2.37 -12.28 -13.99
N GLU A 134 -1.11 -12.72 -13.84
CA GLU A 134 -0.17 -12.94 -14.92
C GLU A 134 -0.70 -13.97 -15.93
N GLU A 135 -1.22 -15.09 -15.46
CA GLU A 135 -1.80 -16.14 -16.32
C GLU A 135 -3.03 -15.62 -17.07
N SER A 136 -3.92 -14.86 -16.40
CA SER A 136 -5.11 -14.29 -17.05
C SER A 136 -4.76 -13.29 -18.14
N VAL A 137 -3.77 -12.43 -17.91
CA VAL A 137 -3.26 -11.46 -18.88
C VAL A 137 -2.60 -12.18 -20.06
N LYS A 138 -1.72 -13.15 -19.79
CA LYS A 138 -1.06 -13.96 -20.83
C LYS A 138 -2.08 -14.67 -21.72
N GLN A 139 -3.08 -15.34 -21.13
CA GLN A 139 -4.14 -16.01 -21.89
C GLN A 139 -4.96 -15.03 -22.72
N THR A 140 -5.18 -13.81 -22.24
CA THR A 140 -5.92 -12.78 -22.97
C THR A 140 -5.12 -12.26 -24.15
N LEU A 141 -3.84 -11.92 -23.95
CA LEU A 141 -2.98 -11.40 -25.00
C LEU A 141 -2.67 -12.44 -26.11
N GLN A 142 -2.77 -13.74 -25.80
CA GLN A 142 -2.60 -14.83 -26.76
C GLN A 142 -3.92 -15.27 -27.43
N ALA A 143 -5.06 -14.74 -26.97
CA ALA A 143 -6.36 -15.12 -27.53
C ALA A 143 -6.57 -14.54 -28.93
N LYS A 144 -7.34 -15.27 -29.77
CA LYS A 144 -7.77 -14.75 -31.07
C LYS A 144 -8.95 -13.76 -30.94
N ASP A 145 -9.72 -13.91 -29.89
CA ASP A 145 -10.84 -13.01 -29.59
C ASP A 145 -10.30 -11.64 -29.13
N GLY A 146 -10.79 -10.57 -29.73
CA GLY A 146 -10.34 -9.20 -29.37
C GLY A 146 -9.00 -8.78 -30.00
N ILE A 147 -8.55 -9.46 -31.07
CA ILE A 147 -7.27 -9.17 -31.73
C ILE A 147 -7.13 -7.72 -32.20
N GLU A 148 -8.24 -7.08 -32.59
CA GLU A 148 -8.22 -5.67 -33.01
C GLU A 148 -7.96 -4.72 -31.82
N ASP A 149 -8.57 -4.99 -30.67
CA ASP A 149 -8.28 -4.23 -29.44
C ASP A 149 -6.82 -4.45 -29.00
N ILE A 150 -6.32 -5.68 -29.10
CA ILE A 150 -4.92 -6.01 -28.80
C ILE A 150 -3.97 -5.22 -29.71
N LYS A 151 -4.22 -5.18 -31.02
CA LYS A 151 -3.41 -4.37 -31.97
C LYS A 151 -3.38 -2.90 -31.61
N VAL A 152 -4.55 -2.31 -31.28
CA VAL A 152 -4.64 -0.90 -30.86
C VAL A 152 -3.79 -0.64 -29.63
N VAL A 153 -3.84 -1.49 -28.60
CA VAL A 153 -3.08 -1.33 -27.36
C VAL A 153 -1.58 -1.56 -27.59
N PHE A 154 -1.19 -2.56 -28.38
CA PHE A 154 0.23 -2.79 -28.72
C PHE A 154 0.81 -1.61 -29.49
N THR A 155 0.09 -1.11 -30.51
CA THR A 155 0.52 0.09 -31.26
C THR A 155 0.64 1.30 -30.34
N HIS A 156 -0.26 1.47 -29.38
CA HIS A 156 -0.22 2.58 -28.43
C HIS A 156 0.99 2.54 -27.49
N TYR A 157 1.47 1.36 -27.11
CA TYR A 157 2.65 1.19 -26.23
C TYR A 157 3.91 0.72 -27.00
N ASP A 158 4.06 1.11 -28.27
CA ASP A 158 5.23 0.84 -29.11
C ASP A 158 5.62 -0.65 -29.21
N ASN A 159 4.64 -1.54 -29.09
CA ASN A 159 4.80 -3.00 -29.06
C ASN A 159 5.68 -3.53 -27.90
N GLU A 160 5.84 -2.76 -26.82
CA GLU A 160 6.58 -3.18 -25.62
C GLU A 160 5.77 -4.19 -24.78
N TYR A 161 5.90 -5.49 -25.10
CA TYR A 161 5.13 -6.55 -24.41
C TYR A 161 5.25 -6.52 -22.87
N GLU A 162 6.48 -6.42 -22.33
CA GLU A 162 6.72 -6.45 -20.89
C GLU A 162 6.05 -5.26 -20.16
N LYS A 163 6.04 -4.10 -20.80
CA LYS A 163 5.39 -2.91 -20.27
C LYS A 163 3.87 -3.07 -20.24
N ILE A 164 3.29 -3.61 -21.31
CA ILE A 164 1.85 -3.88 -21.41
C ILE A 164 1.45 -4.93 -20.37
N ASN A 165 2.18 -6.06 -20.33
CA ASN A 165 1.93 -7.15 -19.40
C ASN A 165 1.96 -6.66 -17.95
N ARG A 166 3.04 -6.00 -17.52
CA ARG A 166 3.18 -5.47 -16.17
C ARG A 166 2.04 -4.51 -15.80
N ARG A 167 1.64 -3.61 -16.70
CA ARG A 167 0.53 -2.67 -16.46
C ARG A 167 -0.81 -3.36 -16.36
N LEU A 168 -1.12 -4.34 -17.22
CA LEU A 168 -2.35 -5.12 -17.15
C LEU A 168 -2.42 -5.94 -15.87
N VAL A 169 -1.33 -6.59 -15.47
CA VAL A 169 -1.24 -7.34 -14.21
C VAL A 169 -1.51 -6.41 -13.01
N ALA A 170 -0.89 -5.22 -13.00
CA ALA A 170 -1.15 -4.22 -11.95
C ALA A 170 -2.63 -3.77 -11.92
N MET A 171 -3.30 -3.67 -13.08
CA MET A 171 -4.73 -3.34 -13.13
C MET A 171 -5.62 -4.46 -12.57
N MET A 172 -5.21 -5.73 -12.65
CA MET A 172 -5.99 -6.84 -12.06
C MET A 172 -6.06 -6.77 -10.54
N SER A 173 -5.02 -6.26 -9.87
CA SER A 173 -4.99 -6.11 -8.40
C SER A 173 -5.91 -5.01 -7.86
N ILE A 174 -6.45 -4.15 -8.74
CA ILE A 174 -7.35 -3.04 -8.40
C ILE A 174 -8.63 -3.06 -9.26
N ARG A 175 -9.06 -4.27 -9.69
CA ARG A 175 -10.14 -4.41 -10.69
C ARG A 175 -11.50 -3.91 -10.20
N ASP A 176 -11.76 -3.89 -8.91
CA ASP A 176 -12.96 -3.35 -8.32
C ASP A 176 -13.11 -1.82 -8.53
N GLN A 177 -12.00 -1.08 -8.75
CA GLN A 177 -12.04 0.36 -9.03
C GLN A 177 -12.47 0.68 -10.46
N TRP A 178 -12.09 -0.15 -11.43
CA TRP A 178 -12.32 0.17 -12.85
C TRP A 178 -13.37 -0.70 -13.55
N LYS A 179 -13.67 -1.90 -13.06
CA LYS A 179 -14.54 -2.88 -13.75
C LYS A 179 -15.90 -2.32 -14.11
N TYR A 180 -16.61 -1.68 -13.15
CA TYR A 180 -17.90 -1.08 -13.40
C TYR A 180 -17.83 -0.02 -14.50
N ARG A 181 -16.81 0.84 -14.44
CA ARG A 181 -16.62 1.92 -15.42
C ARG A 181 -16.24 1.40 -16.80
N CYS A 182 -15.37 0.41 -16.88
CA CYS A 182 -15.04 -0.23 -18.16
C CYS A 182 -16.28 -0.88 -18.80
N ASN A 183 -17.14 -1.54 -18.02
CA ASN A 183 -18.41 -2.06 -18.54
C ASN A 183 -19.32 -0.95 -19.11
N MET A 184 -19.41 0.19 -18.43
CA MET A 184 -20.19 1.34 -18.94
C MET A 184 -19.57 1.94 -20.21
N LEU A 185 -18.23 2.07 -20.26
CA LEU A 185 -17.49 2.58 -21.42
C LEU A 185 -17.69 1.73 -22.67
N THR A 186 -17.67 0.41 -22.53
CA THR A 186 -17.83 -0.49 -23.69
C THR A 186 -19.24 -0.46 -24.28
N GLN A 187 -20.24 0.02 -23.53
CA GLN A 187 -21.61 0.21 -23.99
C GLN A 187 -21.85 1.56 -24.68
N LYS A 188 -20.92 2.54 -24.50
CA LYS A 188 -21.02 3.88 -25.09
C LYS A 188 -20.46 3.92 -26.50
N SER A 189 -21.04 4.73 -27.36
CA SER A 189 -20.45 5.08 -28.66
C SER A 189 -19.26 6.00 -28.50
N SER A 190 -18.37 6.05 -29.49
CA SER A 190 -17.25 7.00 -29.49
C SER A 190 -17.69 8.44 -29.33
N GLY A 191 -18.79 8.84 -29.98
CA GLY A 191 -19.36 10.17 -29.84
C GLY A 191 -19.78 10.50 -28.40
N GLN A 192 -20.44 9.58 -27.72
CA GLN A 192 -20.82 9.78 -26.30
C GLN A 192 -19.60 9.92 -25.37
N ILE A 193 -18.52 9.14 -25.60
CA ILE A 193 -17.28 9.27 -24.82
C ILE A 193 -16.65 10.64 -25.03
N ILE A 194 -16.61 11.12 -26.28
CA ILE A 194 -16.06 12.43 -26.64
C ILE A 194 -16.92 13.56 -26.03
N GLU A 195 -18.23 13.49 -26.15
CA GLU A 195 -19.14 14.48 -25.58
C GLU A 195 -19.00 14.62 -24.07
N GLU A 196 -19.00 13.50 -23.34
CA GLU A 196 -18.82 13.50 -21.88
C GLU A 196 -17.44 14.05 -21.47
N GLY A 197 -16.36 13.64 -22.18
CA GLY A 197 -15.02 14.11 -21.92
C GLY A 197 -14.86 15.60 -22.19
N ASN A 198 -15.40 16.10 -23.29
CA ASN A 198 -15.35 17.53 -23.61
C ASN A 198 -16.21 18.36 -22.65
N ALA A 199 -17.37 17.87 -22.22
CA ALA A 199 -18.17 18.51 -21.18
C ALA A 199 -17.41 18.62 -19.83
N TYR A 200 -16.61 17.60 -19.51
CA TYR A 200 -15.72 17.66 -18.34
C TYR A 200 -14.63 18.72 -18.49
N LEU A 201 -13.98 18.81 -19.66
CA LEU A 201 -12.99 19.87 -19.96
C LEU A 201 -13.60 21.26 -19.90
N GLU A 202 -14.80 21.46 -20.44
CA GLU A 202 -15.55 22.72 -20.32
C GLU A 202 -15.81 23.10 -18.86
N HIS A 203 -16.16 22.11 -18.04
CA HIS A 203 -16.36 22.34 -16.61
C HIS A 203 -15.07 22.83 -15.94
N LEU A 204 -13.91 22.27 -16.29
CA LEU A 204 -12.61 22.66 -15.74
C LEU A 204 -12.15 24.03 -16.21
N THR A 205 -12.41 24.37 -17.48
CA THR A 205 -12.03 25.67 -18.06
C THR A 205 -12.94 26.82 -17.65
N LYS A 206 -14.19 26.54 -17.30
CA LYS A 206 -15.20 27.55 -16.95
C LYS A 206 -14.74 28.59 -15.91
N PRO A 207 -14.12 28.23 -14.77
CA PRO A 207 -13.62 29.23 -13.81
C PRO A 207 -12.51 30.09 -14.39
N ILE A 208 -11.66 29.55 -15.27
CA ILE A 208 -10.57 30.27 -15.93
C ILE A 208 -11.17 31.27 -16.91
N TYR A 209 -12.09 30.84 -17.76
CA TYR A 209 -12.76 31.69 -18.72
C TYR A 209 -13.58 32.81 -18.06
N GLN A 210 -14.20 32.55 -16.90
CA GLN A 210 -14.86 33.60 -16.10
C GLN A 210 -13.88 34.66 -15.61
N LYS A 211 -12.69 34.27 -15.17
CA LYS A 211 -11.61 35.19 -14.77
C LYS A 211 -11.09 36.00 -15.96
N ILE A 212 -10.88 35.35 -17.13
CA ILE A 212 -10.48 36.05 -18.37
C ILE A 212 -11.48 37.17 -18.69
N ARG A 213 -12.78 36.83 -18.69
CA ARG A 213 -13.84 37.84 -18.96
C ARG A 213 -13.95 38.94 -17.94
N ALA A 214 -13.54 38.69 -16.68
CA ALA A 214 -13.58 39.66 -15.62
C ALA A 214 -12.37 40.62 -15.63
N GLU A 215 -11.22 40.14 -16.04
CA GLU A 215 -9.94 40.86 -15.95
C GLU A 215 -9.49 41.48 -17.27
N LEU A 216 -9.92 40.92 -18.43
CA LEU A 216 -9.62 41.47 -19.77
C LEU A 216 -10.85 42.20 -20.33
N ASN A 217 -10.63 43.47 -20.74
CA ASN A 217 -11.64 44.25 -21.47
C ASN A 217 -11.71 43.82 -22.93
N GLN A 218 -12.71 44.32 -23.68
CA GLN A 218 -12.95 43.93 -25.08
C GLN A 218 -11.77 44.34 -25.99
N ASP A 219 -11.11 45.45 -25.73
CA ASP A 219 -9.97 45.91 -26.54
C ASP A 219 -8.79 45.01 -26.37
N GLN A 220 -8.50 44.54 -25.14
CA GLN A 220 -7.43 43.57 -24.85
C GLN A 220 -7.70 42.20 -25.46
N LEU A 221 -8.97 41.75 -25.50
CA LEU A 221 -9.36 40.52 -26.19
C LEU A 221 -9.18 40.65 -27.71
N ASN A 222 -9.52 41.83 -28.27
CA ASN A 222 -9.25 42.12 -29.68
C ASN A 222 -7.77 42.16 -30.01
N ASP A 223 -6.96 42.77 -29.13
CA ASP A 223 -5.49 42.74 -29.25
C ASP A 223 -4.92 41.31 -29.29
N LEU A 224 -5.44 40.41 -28.45
CA LEU A 224 -5.06 38.99 -28.46
C LEU A 224 -5.40 38.31 -29.79
N ILE A 225 -6.56 38.61 -30.37
CA ILE A 225 -6.97 38.06 -31.64
C ILE A 225 -6.08 38.60 -32.77
N GLU A 226 -5.78 39.88 -32.77
CA GLU A 226 -4.86 40.48 -33.74
C GLU A 226 -3.44 39.90 -33.65
N ILE A 227 -2.95 39.68 -32.43
CA ILE A 227 -1.64 39.02 -32.21
C ILE A 227 -1.68 37.60 -32.82
N LEU A 228 -2.73 36.85 -32.62
CA LEU A 228 -2.86 35.49 -33.16
C LEU A 228 -2.95 35.48 -34.69
N HIS A 229 -3.68 36.43 -35.32
CA HIS A 229 -3.72 36.58 -36.76
C HIS A 229 -2.35 36.97 -37.35
N TYR A 230 -1.63 37.88 -36.67
CA TYR A 230 -0.28 38.20 -37.05
C TYR A 230 0.63 36.96 -37.00
N LEU A 231 0.60 36.20 -35.92
CA LEU A 231 1.41 34.99 -35.76
C LEU A 231 1.06 33.90 -36.79
N GLU A 232 -0.23 33.74 -37.14
CA GLU A 232 -0.68 32.84 -38.21
C GLU A 232 -0.12 33.29 -39.58
N SER A 233 -0.11 34.64 -39.86
CA SER A 233 0.40 35.20 -41.09
C SER A 233 1.93 35.05 -41.26
N THR A 234 2.68 34.98 -40.14
CA THR A 234 4.14 34.83 -40.17
C THR A 234 4.63 33.46 -40.61
N ASN A 235 3.77 32.45 -40.59
CA ASN A 235 4.10 31.03 -40.81
C ASN A 235 5.29 30.51 -39.97
N LEU A 236 5.69 31.22 -38.91
CA LEU A 236 6.72 30.79 -37.98
C LEU A 236 6.22 29.81 -36.91
N ARG A 237 4.87 29.68 -36.84
CA ARG A 237 4.20 28.76 -35.89
C ARG A 237 3.10 28.00 -36.60
N GLU A 238 3.28 26.66 -36.70
CA GLU A 238 2.31 25.75 -37.34
C GLU A 238 1.13 25.39 -36.42
N ASP A 239 1.26 25.67 -35.13
CA ASP A 239 0.25 25.34 -34.08
C ASP A 239 -0.90 26.36 -34.03
N ILE A 240 -0.80 27.50 -34.75
CA ILE A 240 -1.86 28.54 -34.81
C ILE A 240 -2.71 28.37 -36.06
N LYS A 241 -3.99 28.02 -35.88
CA LYS A 241 -4.97 27.92 -36.98
C LYS A 241 -6.28 28.58 -36.54
N LEU A 242 -6.48 29.83 -36.94
CA LEU A 242 -7.63 30.64 -36.48
C LEU A 242 -8.89 30.41 -37.29
N LYS A 243 -8.82 29.83 -38.50
CA LYS A 243 -10.00 29.60 -39.39
C LYS A 243 -10.97 30.78 -39.48
N ASN A 244 -10.41 31.98 -39.69
CA ASN A 244 -11.14 33.26 -39.77
C ASN A 244 -11.92 33.65 -38.47
N LYS A 245 -11.37 33.32 -37.30
CA LYS A 245 -11.94 33.63 -35.99
C LYS A 245 -11.75 35.10 -35.61
N ASN A 246 -12.83 35.84 -35.35
CA ASN A 246 -12.81 37.25 -34.99
C ASN A 246 -13.18 37.54 -33.55
N SER A 247 -13.56 36.50 -32.77
CA SER A 247 -13.93 36.64 -31.36
C SER A 247 -13.69 35.34 -30.59
N PHE A 248 -13.50 35.38 -29.26
CA PHE A 248 -13.42 34.21 -28.40
C PHE A 248 -14.82 33.73 -27.99
N ASN A 249 -15.08 32.41 -28.13
CA ASN A 249 -16.34 31.75 -27.69
C ASN A 249 -16.24 31.29 -26.24
N PHE A 250 -15.03 31.03 -25.74
CA PHE A 250 -14.76 30.49 -24.41
C PHE A 250 -15.36 29.09 -24.19
N ASP A 251 -15.16 28.22 -25.17
CA ASP A 251 -15.54 26.79 -25.16
C ASP A 251 -14.31 25.87 -25.12
N SER A 252 -14.54 24.56 -25.07
CA SER A 252 -13.48 23.57 -25.04
C SER A 252 -12.62 23.52 -26.30
N GLU A 253 -13.18 23.90 -27.46
CA GLU A 253 -12.44 23.93 -28.73
C GLU A 253 -11.34 25.00 -28.73
N GLU A 254 -11.46 26.00 -27.88
CA GLU A 254 -10.48 27.09 -27.74
C GLU A 254 -9.32 26.77 -26.77
N ILE A 255 -9.34 25.64 -26.08
CA ILE A 255 -8.26 25.25 -25.14
C ILE A 255 -6.89 25.33 -25.81
N PRO A 256 -6.63 24.75 -27.02
CA PRO A 256 -5.34 24.83 -27.68
C PRO A 256 -4.90 26.27 -27.98
N LEU A 257 -5.86 27.13 -28.32
CA LEU A 257 -5.61 28.55 -28.60
C LEU A 257 -5.14 29.30 -27.35
N TRP A 258 -5.84 29.10 -26.23
CA TRP A 258 -5.49 29.69 -24.94
C TRP A 258 -4.17 29.12 -24.38
N GLN A 259 -3.85 27.87 -24.67
CA GLN A 259 -2.55 27.29 -24.35
C GLN A 259 -1.43 27.95 -25.15
N THR A 260 -1.68 28.23 -26.42
CA THR A 260 -0.72 28.93 -27.27
C THR A 260 -0.50 30.36 -26.79
N ILE A 261 -1.55 31.11 -26.46
CA ILE A 261 -1.45 32.43 -25.83
C ILE A 261 -0.59 32.34 -24.55
N THR A 262 -0.84 31.31 -23.71
CA THR A 262 -0.09 31.13 -22.46
C THR A 262 1.40 30.85 -22.71
N LYS A 263 1.73 30.02 -23.72
CA LYS A 263 3.15 29.76 -24.12
C LYS A 263 3.85 31.00 -24.67
N ILE A 264 3.13 31.92 -25.32
CA ILE A 264 3.65 33.19 -25.79
C ILE A 264 3.96 34.11 -24.61
N LEU A 265 3.05 34.22 -23.65
CA LEU A 265 3.13 35.17 -22.54
C LEU A 265 4.02 34.72 -21.41
N PHE A 266 4.22 33.41 -21.22
CA PHE A 266 4.94 32.85 -20.07
C PHE A 266 6.10 31.93 -20.49
N THR A 267 7.14 31.88 -19.67
CA THR A 267 8.29 30.99 -19.86
C THR A 267 7.92 29.54 -19.42
N ASP A 268 8.82 28.58 -19.67
CA ASP A 268 8.68 27.22 -19.18
C ASP A 268 8.75 27.14 -17.65
N LYS A 269 9.38 28.15 -17.01
CA LYS A 269 9.41 28.30 -15.54
C LYS A 269 8.17 29.02 -14.97
N ASN A 270 7.13 29.23 -15.79
CA ASN A 270 5.86 29.88 -15.43
C ASN A 270 6.03 31.36 -14.97
N THR A 271 7.07 32.01 -15.39
CA THR A 271 7.26 33.47 -15.19
C THR A 271 6.83 34.23 -16.42
N ARG A 272 6.26 35.45 -16.25
CA ARG A 272 5.91 36.32 -17.39
C ARG A 272 7.15 36.61 -18.21
N ARG A 273 7.03 36.54 -19.57
CA ARG A 273 8.12 36.89 -20.46
C ARG A 273 8.28 38.41 -20.52
N GLU A 274 9.47 38.89 -20.23
CA GLU A 274 9.85 40.29 -20.43
C GLU A 274 10.27 40.53 -21.90
N ASN A 275 10.96 39.54 -22.48
CA ASN A 275 11.42 39.60 -23.84
C ASN A 275 10.71 38.56 -24.72
N ILE A 276 9.98 39.02 -25.72
CA ILE A 276 9.30 38.20 -26.72
C ILE A 276 10.13 38.31 -28.04
N THR A 277 10.48 37.15 -28.60
CA THR A 277 11.48 37.06 -29.71
C THR A 277 10.90 36.30 -30.91
N ALA A 278 11.75 36.11 -31.94
CA ALA A 278 11.39 35.27 -33.08
C ALA A 278 11.08 33.82 -32.70
N ARG A 279 11.51 33.35 -31.51
CA ARG A 279 11.23 32.02 -31.01
C ARG A 279 9.75 31.83 -30.66
N GLU A 280 9.08 32.91 -30.26
CA GLU A 280 7.67 32.96 -30.00
C GLU A 280 6.82 33.22 -31.27
N GLY A 281 7.45 33.38 -32.44
CA GLY A 281 6.83 33.57 -33.74
C GLY A 281 6.80 35.06 -34.23
N PHE A 282 7.42 35.98 -33.52
CA PHE A 282 7.44 37.40 -33.87
C PHE A 282 8.65 37.78 -34.75
N LYS A 283 8.41 38.43 -35.88
CA LYS A 283 9.49 38.96 -36.72
C LYS A 283 10.22 40.08 -35.99
N ASN A 284 11.47 40.29 -36.40
CA ASN A 284 12.30 41.44 -35.93
C ASN A 284 12.22 42.62 -36.89
N ASP A 285 10.99 43.08 -37.15
CA ASP A 285 10.66 44.24 -37.96
C ASP A 285 9.72 45.19 -37.22
N ASP A 286 9.38 46.32 -37.81
CA ASP A 286 8.51 47.33 -37.16
C ASP A 286 7.12 46.77 -36.87
N GLU A 287 6.58 45.91 -37.74
CA GLU A 287 5.29 45.26 -37.55
C GLU A 287 5.34 44.28 -36.39
N GLY A 288 6.38 43.46 -36.31
CA GLY A 288 6.57 42.52 -35.18
C GLY A 288 6.70 43.24 -33.83
N GLU A 289 7.32 44.41 -33.78
CA GLU A 289 7.48 45.18 -32.56
C GLU A 289 6.15 45.77 -32.05
N ILE A 290 5.24 46.14 -32.95
CA ILE A 290 3.88 46.58 -32.60
C ILE A 290 3.17 45.46 -31.81
N TYR A 291 3.19 44.20 -32.29
CA TYR A 291 2.53 43.10 -31.65
C TYR A 291 3.22 42.63 -30.35
N LYS A 292 4.57 42.70 -30.28
CA LYS A 292 5.29 42.49 -29.02
C LYS A 292 4.89 43.49 -27.95
N ASN A 293 4.69 44.76 -28.32
CA ASN A 293 4.23 45.80 -27.41
C ASN A 293 2.79 45.55 -26.95
N LYS A 294 1.90 45.07 -27.83
CA LYS A 294 0.56 44.64 -27.43
C LYS A 294 0.62 43.53 -26.36
N CYS A 295 1.50 42.52 -26.52
CA CYS A 295 1.71 41.48 -25.52
C CYS A 295 2.21 42.03 -24.17
N ARG A 296 3.14 43.01 -24.20
CA ARG A 296 3.70 43.62 -22.98
C ARG A 296 2.65 44.43 -22.20
N ASN A 297 1.72 45.04 -22.91
CA ASN A 297 0.68 45.91 -22.35
C ASN A 297 -0.51 45.15 -21.74
N LEU A 298 -0.58 43.82 -21.94
CA LEU A 298 -1.61 43.01 -21.28
C LEU A 298 -1.38 42.96 -19.74
N PRO A 299 -2.46 42.98 -18.95
CA PRO A 299 -2.34 42.90 -17.49
C PRO A 299 -1.68 41.58 -17.05
N ASN A 300 -1.39 41.47 -15.75
CA ASN A 300 -0.90 40.19 -15.21
C ASN A 300 -2.07 39.20 -15.16
N ILE A 301 -1.95 38.14 -15.94
CA ILE A 301 -2.96 37.09 -16.13
C ILE A 301 -2.39 35.71 -15.76
N ASP A 302 -1.68 35.64 -14.63
CA ASP A 302 -1.01 34.40 -14.15
C ASP A 302 -1.97 33.22 -14.01
N PHE A 303 -3.26 33.46 -13.81
CA PHE A 303 -4.28 32.41 -13.79
C PHE A 303 -4.41 31.62 -15.11
N LEU A 304 -3.92 32.18 -16.23
CA LEU A 304 -3.82 31.44 -17.52
C LEU A 304 -2.87 30.25 -17.43
N LEU A 305 -1.91 30.26 -16.48
CA LEU A 305 -1.00 29.12 -16.31
C LEU A 305 -1.77 27.82 -15.98
N ALA A 306 -2.93 27.90 -15.36
CA ALA A 306 -3.79 26.74 -15.11
C ALA A 306 -4.26 26.05 -16.40
N ILE A 307 -4.40 26.79 -17.51
CA ILE A 307 -4.85 26.23 -18.80
C ILE A 307 -3.78 25.34 -19.45
N LYS A 308 -2.51 25.55 -19.11
CA LYS A 308 -1.40 24.70 -19.60
C LYS A 308 -1.56 23.22 -19.25
N ALA A 309 -2.18 22.94 -18.13
CA ALA A 309 -2.38 21.56 -17.64
C ALA A 309 -3.64 20.89 -18.18
N ILE A 310 -4.51 21.64 -18.85
CA ILE A 310 -5.76 21.11 -19.39
C ILE A 310 -5.48 20.47 -20.76
N PRO A 311 -5.89 19.21 -20.99
CA PRO A 311 -5.70 18.56 -22.30
C PRO A 311 -6.56 19.18 -23.39
N GLU A 312 -6.18 18.91 -24.63
CA GLU A 312 -6.99 19.22 -25.81
C GLU A 312 -8.31 18.44 -25.82
N PRO A 313 -9.34 18.89 -26.56
CA PRO A 313 -10.58 18.16 -26.73
C PRO A 313 -10.35 16.73 -27.24
N LEU A 314 -11.16 15.80 -26.75
CA LEU A 314 -10.99 14.38 -27.06
C LEU A 314 -11.34 14.07 -28.52
N SER A 315 -10.53 13.20 -29.15
CA SER A 315 -10.68 12.76 -30.54
C SER A 315 -11.32 11.37 -30.65
N GLU A 316 -11.78 11.01 -31.85
CA GLU A 316 -12.25 9.64 -32.11
C GLU A 316 -11.17 8.58 -31.86
N THR A 317 -9.92 8.91 -32.20
CA THR A 317 -8.77 8.02 -31.92
C THR A 317 -8.58 7.80 -30.43
N TYR A 318 -8.79 8.83 -29.61
CA TYR A 318 -8.73 8.71 -28.15
C TYR A 318 -9.86 7.79 -27.63
N ALA A 319 -11.09 8.01 -28.08
CA ALA A 319 -12.24 7.20 -27.67
C ALA A 319 -12.07 5.72 -28.07
N LEU A 320 -11.51 5.45 -29.26
CA LEU A 320 -11.22 4.09 -29.73
C LEU A 320 -10.18 3.42 -28.82
N LYS A 321 -9.05 4.09 -28.55
CA LYS A 321 -7.99 3.55 -27.66
C LYS A 321 -8.52 3.25 -26.27
N LEU A 322 -9.27 4.18 -25.66
CA LEU A 322 -9.85 4.00 -24.33
C LEU A 322 -10.78 2.80 -24.28
N ARG A 323 -11.66 2.63 -25.29
CA ARG A 323 -12.56 1.48 -25.39
C ARG A 323 -11.82 0.16 -25.59
N SER A 324 -10.78 0.14 -26.42
CA SER A 324 -9.95 -1.06 -26.64
C SER A 324 -9.23 -1.49 -25.37
N ILE A 325 -8.69 -0.55 -24.59
CA ILE A 325 -8.07 -0.85 -23.29
C ILE A 325 -9.12 -1.40 -22.31
N ALA A 326 -10.30 -0.79 -22.25
CA ALA A 326 -11.40 -1.27 -21.42
C ALA A 326 -11.84 -2.70 -21.78
N ASN A 327 -11.95 -3.01 -23.09
CA ASN A 327 -12.28 -4.35 -23.58
C ASN A 327 -11.22 -5.39 -23.15
N ILE A 328 -9.93 -5.08 -23.29
CA ILE A 328 -8.85 -5.98 -22.88
C ILE A 328 -8.89 -6.24 -21.38
N LEU A 329 -9.06 -5.20 -20.57
CA LEU A 329 -9.17 -5.34 -19.11
C LEU A 329 -10.34 -6.24 -18.70
N LEU A 330 -11.51 -6.07 -19.34
CA LEU A 330 -12.68 -6.92 -19.09
C LEU A 330 -12.46 -8.37 -19.55
N GLN A 331 -11.70 -8.59 -20.65
CA GLN A 331 -11.33 -9.92 -21.07
C GLN A 331 -10.36 -10.58 -20.09
N CYS A 332 -9.37 -9.85 -19.59
CA CYS A 332 -8.45 -10.33 -18.54
C CYS A 332 -9.24 -10.74 -17.28
N GLU A 333 -10.18 -9.91 -16.83
CA GLU A 333 -11.04 -10.19 -15.68
C GLU A 333 -11.90 -11.45 -15.89
N LYS A 334 -12.48 -11.61 -17.06
CA LYS A 334 -13.25 -12.80 -17.42
C LYS A 334 -12.38 -14.08 -17.38
N LYS A 335 -11.15 -14.01 -17.89
CA LYS A 335 -10.18 -15.11 -17.81
C LYS A 335 -9.78 -15.40 -16.38
N LEU A 336 -9.52 -14.35 -15.58
CA LEU A 336 -9.18 -14.47 -14.17
C LEU A 336 -10.28 -15.20 -13.39
N ARG A 337 -11.54 -14.87 -13.58
CA ARG A 337 -12.68 -15.58 -12.95
C ARG A 337 -12.76 -17.04 -13.39
N GLN A 338 -12.42 -17.35 -14.64
CA GLN A 338 -12.36 -18.75 -15.11
C GLN A 338 -11.25 -19.53 -14.38
N LEU A 339 -10.06 -18.94 -14.22
CA LEU A 339 -8.93 -19.54 -13.48
C LEU A 339 -9.27 -19.75 -12.00
N PHE A 340 -9.87 -18.75 -11.36
CA PHE A 340 -10.34 -18.87 -9.98
C PHE A 340 -11.32 -20.02 -9.79
N LYS A 341 -12.29 -20.16 -10.70
CA LYS A 341 -13.23 -21.27 -10.68
C LYS A 341 -12.57 -22.63 -10.89
N GLN A 342 -11.65 -22.75 -11.86
CA GLN A 342 -10.94 -23.99 -12.15
C GLN A 342 -10.10 -24.48 -10.98
N ARG A 343 -9.45 -23.55 -10.24
CA ARG A 343 -8.57 -23.88 -9.11
C ARG A 343 -9.26 -23.82 -7.76
N ASN A 344 -10.56 -23.48 -7.74
CA ASN A 344 -11.35 -23.24 -6.51
C ASN A 344 -10.63 -22.31 -5.50
N THR A 345 -9.96 -21.29 -6.03
CA THR A 345 -9.14 -20.34 -5.25
C THR A 345 -9.44 -18.93 -5.74
N VAL A 346 -9.65 -18.00 -4.83
CA VAL A 346 -9.98 -16.61 -5.12
C VAL A 346 -9.13 -15.66 -4.29
N ASP A 347 -9.04 -14.40 -4.71
CA ASP A 347 -8.47 -13.34 -3.91
C ASP A 347 -9.54 -12.59 -3.08
N PHE A 348 -9.09 -11.63 -2.28
CA PHE A 348 -9.99 -10.84 -1.44
C PHE A 348 -10.98 -9.99 -2.24
N ILE A 349 -10.58 -9.45 -3.40
CA ILE A 349 -11.47 -8.65 -4.25
C ILE A 349 -12.61 -9.51 -4.79
N GLU A 350 -12.32 -10.73 -5.25
CA GLU A 350 -13.36 -11.62 -5.78
C GLU A 350 -14.36 -12.01 -4.71
N ILE A 351 -13.93 -12.27 -3.46
CA ILE A 351 -14.85 -12.57 -2.35
C ILE A 351 -15.84 -11.43 -2.10
N ILE A 352 -15.35 -10.18 -2.11
CA ILE A 352 -16.21 -9.01 -1.91
C ILE A 352 -17.16 -8.83 -3.09
N GLU A 353 -16.69 -9.03 -4.33
CA GLU A 353 -17.54 -8.95 -5.52
C GLU A 353 -18.63 -10.02 -5.50
N ILE A 354 -18.28 -11.29 -5.22
CA ILE A 354 -19.25 -12.38 -5.09
C ILE A 354 -20.26 -12.09 -3.97
N ALA A 355 -19.79 -11.58 -2.81
CA ALA A 355 -20.67 -11.21 -1.71
C ALA A 355 -21.66 -10.10 -2.12
N ASN A 356 -21.17 -9.08 -2.84
CA ASN A 356 -22.01 -8.00 -3.37
C ASN A 356 -23.03 -8.50 -4.42
N GLU A 357 -22.64 -9.43 -5.30
CA GLU A 357 -23.53 -10.05 -6.29
C GLU A 357 -24.59 -10.93 -5.61
N ALA A 358 -24.22 -11.66 -4.55
CA ALA A 358 -25.09 -12.56 -3.79
C ALA A 358 -26.20 -11.83 -3.03
N LEU A 359 -25.95 -10.59 -2.58
CA LEU A 359 -26.98 -9.76 -1.92
C LEU A 359 -28.02 -9.19 -2.89
N GLY A 360 -27.87 -9.38 -4.19
CA GLY A 360 -28.81 -8.91 -5.21
C GLY A 360 -28.41 -7.59 -5.87
N LYS A 361 -29.18 -7.23 -6.94
CA LYS A 361 -29.08 -5.95 -7.64
C LYS A 361 -30.11 -4.97 -7.07
N ASN A 362 -29.89 -3.69 -7.26
CA ASN A 362 -30.60 -2.56 -6.62
C ASN A 362 -32.13 -2.65 -6.54
N ASP A 363 -32.79 -3.44 -7.40
CA ASP A 363 -34.27 -3.52 -7.48
C ASP A 363 -34.85 -4.87 -7.01
N ALA A 364 -34.03 -5.83 -6.57
CA ALA A 364 -34.48 -7.14 -6.10
C ALA A 364 -33.56 -7.65 -4.97
N ALA A 365 -34.06 -7.55 -3.72
CA ALA A 365 -33.41 -8.16 -2.58
C ALA A 365 -33.35 -9.67 -2.75
N SER A 366 -32.19 -10.28 -2.49
CA SER A 366 -32.06 -11.74 -2.48
C SER A 366 -32.63 -12.32 -1.20
N ASP A 367 -33.06 -13.62 -1.22
CA ASP A 367 -33.47 -14.34 -0.02
C ASP A 367 -32.40 -14.31 1.07
N LEU A 368 -31.13 -14.23 0.67
CA LEU A 368 -30.02 -14.07 1.59
C LEU A 368 -30.05 -12.73 2.30
N LEU A 369 -30.26 -11.63 1.56
CA LEU A 369 -30.34 -10.30 2.16
C LEU A 369 -31.49 -10.22 3.16
N LEU A 370 -32.65 -10.77 2.83
CA LEU A 370 -33.77 -10.86 3.75
C LEU A 370 -33.46 -11.69 4.99
N SER A 371 -32.73 -12.82 4.82
CA SER A 371 -32.28 -13.66 5.95
C SER A 371 -31.28 -12.93 6.84
N LEU A 372 -30.36 -12.15 6.28
CA LEU A 372 -29.40 -11.34 7.03
C LEU A 372 -30.09 -10.18 7.74
N ASP A 373 -31.04 -9.53 7.09
CA ASP A 373 -31.80 -8.43 7.68
C ASP A 373 -32.58 -8.91 8.92
N TYR A 374 -33.14 -10.10 8.87
CA TYR A 374 -33.82 -10.71 10.02
C TYR A 374 -32.85 -11.07 11.15
N LYS A 375 -31.60 -11.48 10.82
CA LYS A 375 -30.64 -11.99 11.80
C LYS A 375 -29.74 -10.93 12.42
N ILE A 376 -29.59 -9.77 11.77
CA ILE A 376 -28.66 -8.72 12.21
C ILE A 376 -29.46 -7.49 12.60
N SER A 377 -29.31 -7.06 13.85
CA SER A 377 -29.94 -5.85 14.39
C SER A 377 -28.96 -4.72 14.67
N HIS A 378 -27.71 -5.06 14.95
CA HIS A 378 -26.68 -4.06 15.29
C HIS A 378 -25.37 -4.33 14.57
N LEU A 379 -24.87 -3.30 13.87
CA LEU A 379 -23.62 -3.33 13.13
C LEU A 379 -22.63 -2.37 13.76
N LEU A 380 -21.50 -2.89 14.27
CA LEU A 380 -20.41 -2.12 14.84
C LEU A 380 -19.18 -2.25 13.93
N ILE A 381 -18.55 -1.13 13.59
CA ILE A 381 -17.41 -1.09 12.68
C ILE A 381 -16.25 -0.36 13.35
N ASP A 382 -15.16 -1.06 13.61
CA ASP A 382 -13.92 -0.50 14.13
C ASP A 382 -13.01 -0.08 12.96
N GLU A 383 -12.16 0.91 13.18
CA GLU A 383 -11.23 1.46 12.19
C GLU A 383 -11.93 1.79 10.86
N PHE A 384 -13.11 2.43 10.93
CA PHE A 384 -13.98 2.68 9.78
C PHE A 384 -13.28 3.48 8.66
N GLN A 385 -12.28 4.31 8.97
CA GLN A 385 -11.48 5.06 8.00
C GLN A 385 -10.63 4.16 7.07
N ASP A 386 -10.47 2.87 7.37
CA ASP A 386 -9.74 1.92 6.53
C ASP A 386 -10.65 1.11 5.59
N THR A 387 -11.92 1.47 5.52
CA THR A 387 -12.92 0.80 4.66
C THR A 387 -12.70 1.13 3.19
N SER A 388 -12.74 0.13 2.30
CA SER A 388 -12.74 0.35 0.84
C SER A 388 -14.13 0.67 0.30
N ARG A 389 -14.21 1.20 -0.93
CA ARG A 389 -15.48 1.51 -1.59
C ARG A 389 -16.33 0.24 -1.79
N SER A 390 -15.71 -0.88 -2.15
CA SER A 390 -16.39 -2.17 -2.32
C SER A 390 -16.97 -2.69 -1.01
N HIS A 391 -16.23 -2.56 0.10
CA HIS A 391 -16.72 -2.88 1.44
C HIS A 391 -17.87 -1.98 1.87
N PHE A 392 -17.76 -0.68 1.62
CA PHE A 392 -18.79 0.28 1.99
C PHE A 392 -20.11 0.00 1.24
N ASN A 393 -20.03 -0.32 -0.04
CA ASN A 393 -21.18 -0.69 -0.85
C ASN A 393 -21.83 -2.00 -0.34
N PHE A 394 -21.01 -2.97 0.06
CA PHE A 394 -21.49 -4.21 0.68
C PHE A 394 -22.24 -3.93 1.99
N LEU A 395 -21.68 -3.10 2.86
CA LEU A 395 -22.32 -2.72 4.12
C LEU A 395 -23.61 -1.93 3.89
N LYS A 396 -23.63 -1.02 2.91
CA LYS A 396 -24.84 -0.29 2.52
C LYS A 396 -25.96 -1.23 2.11
N LYS A 397 -25.65 -2.29 1.34
CA LYS A 397 -26.66 -3.29 0.94
C LYS A 397 -27.22 -4.07 2.15
N ILE A 398 -26.38 -4.43 3.11
CA ILE A 398 -26.84 -5.18 4.32
C ILE A 398 -27.83 -4.35 5.13
N VAL A 399 -27.61 -3.06 5.23
CA VAL A 399 -28.48 -2.15 6.00
C VAL A 399 -29.57 -1.49 5.13
N ASP A 400 -29.68 -1.91 3.89
CA ASP A 400 -30.72 -1.42 3.00
C ASP A 400 -32.11 -1.86 3.53
N GLY A 401 -33.03 -0.91 3.62
CA GLY A 401 -34.32 -1.16 4.26
C GLY A 401 -34.36 -0.99 5.80
N TRP A 402 -33.21 -0.75 6.47
CA TRP A 402 -33.25 -0.35 7.88
C TRP A 402 -33.84 1.05 8.02
N THR A 403 -34.68 1.23 9.02
CA THR A 403 -35.26 2.55 9.36
C THR A 403 -34.92 2.92 10.80
N PRO A 404 -34.93 4.18 11.18
CA PRO A 404 -34.69 4.60 12.55
C PRO A 404 -35.64 3.99 13.58
N GLU A 405 -36.87 3.67 13.14
CA GLU A 405 -37.94 3.10 13.97
C GLU A 405 -37.74 1.59 14.22
N ALA A 406 -36.95 0.90 13.42
CA ALA A 406 -36.75 -0.55 13.51
C ALA A 406 -35.86 -0.98 14.70
N GLN A 407 -35.38 -0.03 15.52
CA GLN A 407 -34.44 -0.25 16.63
C GLN A 407 -33.09 -0.92 16.19
N LYS A 408 -32.81 -0.89 14.89
CA LYS A 408 -31.54 -1.37 14.34
C LYS A 408 -30.54 -0.22 14.33
N THR A 409 -29.28 -0.49 14.66
CA THR A 409 -28.29 0.57 14.83
C THR A 409 -26.97 0.29 14.13
N ILE A 410 -26.34 1.35 13.60
CA ILE A 410 -24.99 1.35 13.04
C ILE A 410 -24.08 2.17 13.95
N PHE A 411 -22.93 1.62 14.29
CA PHE A 411 -21.94 2.28 15.13
C PHE A 411 -20.56 2.22 14.48
N CYS A 412 -20.13 3.33 13.88
CA CYS A 412 -18.83 3.45 13.24
C CYS A 412 -17.85 4.16 14.17
N VAL A 413 -16.68 3.60 14.36
CA VAL A 413 -15.60 4.24 15.15
C VAL A 413 -14.35 4.31 14.28
N GLY A 414 -13.68 5.47 14.30
CA GLY A 414 -12.45 5.63 13.54
C GLY A 414 -11.74 6.95 13.83
N ASP A 415 -10.56 7.04 13.22
CA ASP A 415 -9.76 8.25 13.17
C ASP A 415 -9.38 8.52 11.70
N PRO A 416 -10.03 9.45 11.00
CA PRO A 416 -9.71 9.72 9.60
C PRO A 416 -8.25 10.14 9.39
N MET A 417 -7.59 10.69 10.44
CA MET A 417 -6.16 11.01 10.45
C MET A 417 -5.26 9.75 10.45
N GLN A 418 -5.79 8.57 10.79
CA GLN A 418 -5.07 7.31 10.75
C GLN A 418 -5.39 6.45 9.51
N SER A 419 -6.05 7.00 8.49
CA SER A 419 -6.27 6.30 7.21
C SER A 419 -4.98 6.28 6.38
N ILE A 420 -4.28 5.14 6.38
CA ILE A 420 -2.96 4.95 5.75
C ILE A 420 -2.88 3.66 4.91
N TYR A 421 -4.02 3.08 4.52
CA TYR A 421 -4.09 1.84 3.76
C TYR A 421 -4.66 2.04 2.35
N LYS A 422 -4.36 3.17 1.68
CA LYS A 422 -4.76 3.41 0.28
C LYS A 422 -4.27 2.29 -0.65
N PHE A 423 -3.09 1.72 -0.38
CA PHE A 423 -2.57 0.57 -1.12
C PHE A 423 -3.39 -0.73 -0.93
N ARG A 424 -4.30 -0.76 0.05
CA ARG A 424 -5.34 -1.79 0.29
C ARG A 424 -6.73 -1.26 0.01
N GLU A 425 -6.85 -0.26 -0.86
CA GLU A 425 -8.13 0.31 -1.30
C GLU A 425 -8.89 1.11 -0.23
N ALA A 426 -8.30 1.39 0.94
CA ALA A 426 -8.91 2.26 1.93
C ALA A 426 -9.11 3.68 1.36
N ASP A 427 -10.31 4.20 1.53
CA ASP A 427 -10.70 5.52 1.03
C ASP A 427 -11.26 6.37 2.17
N VAL A 428 -10.45 7.31 2.67
CA VAL A 428 -10.85 8.20 3.77
C VAL A 428 -12.08 9.06 3.43
N SER A 429 -12.35 9.27 2.14
CA SER A 429 -13.53 10.02 1.70
C SER A 429 -14.84 9.35 2.14
N ILE A 430 -14.82 8.02 2.32
CA ILE A 430 -15.98 7.25 2.83
C ILE A 430 -16.34 7.69 4.26
N PHE A 431 -15.34 7.92 5.11
CA PHE A 431 -15.59 8.41 6.46
C PHE A 431 -16.28 9.78 6.45
N ILE A 432 -15.80 10.69 5.59
CA ILE A 432 -16.38 12.03 5.44
C ILE A 432 -17.79 11.94 4.82
N GLU A 433 -18.00 11.07 3.82
CA GLU A 433 -19.29 10.80 3.19
C GLU A 433 -20.30 10.28 4.22
N ALA A 434 -19.95 9.26 4.99
CA ALA A 434 -20.81 8.67 6.02
C ALA A 434 -21.15 9.67 7.14
N LYS A 435 -20.20 10.53 7.51
CA LYS A 435 -20.42 11.61 8.48
C LYS A 435 -21.44 12.64 8.00
N LYS A 436 -21.47 12.93 6.68
CA LYS A 436 -22.39 13.92 6.09
C LYS A 436 -23.74 13.32 5.73
N ASN A 437 -23.74 12.13 5.16
CA ASN A 437 -24.90 11.55 4.48
C ASN A 437 -25.46 10.30 5.19
N GLY A 438 -24.79 9.78 6.23
CA GLY A 438 -25.15 8.53 6.88
C GLY A 438 -24.95 7.28 6.00
N PHE A 439 -25.67 6.21 6.33
CA PHE A 439 -25.80 4.97 5.55
C PHE A 439 -27.19 4.88 4.95
N ASN A 440 -27.32 5.08 3.64
CA ASN A 440 -28.62 5.11 2.96
C ASN A 440 -29.62 6.04 3.69
N THR A 441 -30.70 5.48 4.24
CA THR A 441 -31.74 6.20 4.98
C THR A 441 -31.41 6.43 6.46
N ILE A 442 -30.32 5.85 6.98
CA ILE A 442 -29.96 5.93 8.40
C ILE A 442 -28.99 7.10 8.62
N PRO A 443 -29.42 8.19 9.28
CA PRO A 443 -28.51 9.25 9.66
C PRO A 443 -27.57 8.77 10.77
N LEU A 444 -26.32 9.23 10.73
CA LEU A 444 -25.34 8.97 11.78
C LEU A 444 -25.11 10.24 12.59
N GLU A 445 -25.35 10.19 13.88
CA GLU A 445 -25.01 11.30 14.76
C GLU A 445 -23.49 11.29 15.02
N THR A 446 -22.85 12.43 14.82
CA THR A 446 -21.39 12.56 14.98
C THR A 446 -21.03 12.80 16.45
N ILE A 447 -20.13 11.96 16.97
CA ILE A 447 -19.49 12.16 18.28
C ILE A 447 -18.01 12.37 18.04
N GLN A 448 -17.45 13.45 18.59
CA GLN A 448 -16.03 13.77 18.50
C GLN A 448 -15.38 13.68 19.89
N LEU A 449 -14.48 12.71 20.08
CA LEU A 449 -13.67 12.58 21.29
C LEU A 449 -12.37 13.38 21.14
N ARG A 450 -11.83 13.85 22.28
CA ARG A 450 -10.61 14.67 22.32
C ARG A 450 -9.56 14.19 23.30
N ASP A 451 -9.93 13.37 24.29
CA ASP A 451 -9.02 12.91 25.32
C ASP A 451 -8.07 11.82 24.80
N ASN A 452 -6.78 12.02 25.00
CA ASN A 452 -5.74 11.04 24.71
C ASN A 452 -5.18 10.46 26.03
N TYR A 453 -5.37 9.16 26.21
CA TYR A 453 -4.91 8.42 27.40
C TYR A 453 -3.52 7.77 27.20
N ARG A 454 -2.93 7.92 26.02
CA ARG A 454 -1.65 7.28 25.64
C ARG A 454 -0.46 8.19 25.92
N SER A 455 -0.45 9.36 25.35
CA SER A 455 0.72 10.22 25.23
C SER A 455 0.75 11.30 26.31
N SER A 456 1.96 11.71 26.71
CA SER A 456 2.16 12.85 27.61
C SER A 456 1.70 14.17 26.99
N SER A 457 1.48 15.18 27.85
CA SER A 457 1.07 16.53 27.39
C SER A 457 2.12 17.16 26.46
N THR A 458 3.40 16.97 26.71
CA THR A 458 4.50 17.45 25.84
C THR A 458 4.35 16.91 24.41
N ILE A 459 4.20 15.59 24.27
CA ILE A 459 4.05 14.95 22.96
C ILE A 459 2.77 15.39 22.25
N VAL A 460 1.65 15.49 22.98
CA VAL A 460 0.37 15.93 22.42
C VAL A 460 0.45 17.35 21.90
N ASN A 461 1.06 18.28 22.66
CA ASN A 461 1.19 19.68 22.26
C ASN A 461 2.04 19.85 21.00
N GLU A 462 3.17 19.12 20.92
CA GLU A 462 4.03 19.14 19.73
C GLU A 462 3.30 18.57 18.48
N ILE A 463 2.59 17.46 18.64
CA ILE A 463 1.79 16.89 17.54
C ILE A 463 0.74 17.90 17.08
N ASN A 464 0.00 18.54 17.99
CA ASN A 464 -0.99 19.55 17.65
C ASN A 464 -0.34 20.71 16.87
N GLN A 465 0.77 21.25 17.36
CA GLN A 465 1.47 22.36 16.72
C GLN A 465 1.93 21.99 15.29
N ILE A 466 2.50 20.82 15.10
CA ILE A 466 2.98 20.36 13.79
C ILE A 466 1.81 20.18 12.83
N PHE A 467 0.77 19.45 13.22
CA PHE A 467 -0.29 19.06 12.29
C PHE A 467 -1.31 20.18 12.03
N GLU A 468 -1.48 21.15 12.90
CA GLU A 468 -2.21 22.39 12.59
C GLU A 468 -1.57 23.19 11.43
N ASN A 469 -0.24 23.07 11.26
CA ASN A 469 0.50 23.71 10.17
C ASN A 469 0.52 22.89 8.88
N ILE A 470 0.53 21.55 8.95
CA ILE A 470 0.72 20.67 7.77
C ILE A 470 -0.62 20.29 7.12
N LEU A 471 -1.67 20.14 7.91
CA LEU A 471 -2.95 19.62 7.44
C LEU A 471 -3.91 20.74 7.07
N PRO A 472 -4.88 20.48 6.18
CA PRO A 472 -5.84 21.49 5.78
C PRO A 472 -6.80 21.84 6.91
N LYS A 473 -7.38 23.04 6.84
CA LYS A 473 -8.39 23.50 7.80
C LYS A 473 -9.79 22.95 7.53
N GLU A 474 -10.04 22.49 6.31
CA GLU A 474 -11.33 21.95 5.85
C GLU A 474 -11.15 20.59 5.18
N ASP A 475 -12.19 19.77 5.26
CA ASP A 475 -12.23 18.46 4.60
C ASP A 475 -12.44 18.63 3.09
N LEU A 476 -11.52 18.11 2.28
CA LEU A 476 -11.61 18.11 0.81
C LEU A 476 -11.74 16.66 0.31
N ILE A 477 -12.98 16.23 0.09
CA ILE A 477 -13.30 14.83 -0.27
C ILE A 477 -12.53 14.38 -1.52
N GLN A 478 -12.45 15.22 -2.56
CA GLN A 478 -11.80 14.87 -3.84
C GLN A 478 -10.31 14.58 -3.68
N GLU A 479 -9.63 15.31 -2.80
CA GLU A 479 -8.20 15.18 -2.55
C GLU A 479 -7.88 14.21 -1.39
N GLY A 480 -8.91 13.59 -0.78
CA GLY A 480 -8.73 12.78 0.42
C GLY A 480 -8.08 13.56 1.57
N ALA A 481 -8.27 14.87 1.59
CA ALA A 481 -7.72 15.76 2.60
C ALA A 481 -8.68 15.87 3.79
N VAL A 482 -8.15 15.63 4.99
CA VAL A 482 -8.90 15.66 6.26
C VAL A 482 -8.43 16.83 7.10
N SER A 483 -9.38 17.60 7.64
CA SER A 483 -9.08 18.71 8.53
C SER A 483 -8.55 18.23 9.87
N TYR A 484 -7.50 18.89 10.38
CA TYR A 484 -6.93 18.55 11.66
C TYR A 484 -7.88 18.90 12.82
N LYS A 485 -7.97 17.98 13.78
CA LYS A 485 -8.73 18.17 15.03
C LYS A 485 -7.78 18.00 16.21
N PRO A 486 -7.44 19.08 16.93
CA PRO A 486 -6.56 18.98 18.09
C PRO A 486 -7.18 18.16 19.23
N PHE A 487 -6.32 17.46 19.95
CA PHE A 487 -6.69 16.61 21.07
C PHE A 487 -5.88 16.96 22.32
N VAL A 488 -6.27 16.44 23.47
CA VAL A 488 -5.70 16.82 24.77
C VAL A 488 -5.23 15.59 25.52
N SER A 489 -4.09 15.66 26.20
CA SER A 489 -3.63 14.58 27.06
C SER A 489 -4.51 14.48 28.32
N ALA A 490 -5.04 13.29 28.57
CA ALA A 490 -5.76 12.96 29.81
C ALA A 490 -4.82 12.52 30.95
N LYS A 491 -3.51 12.37 30.69
CA LYS A 491 -2.52 12.04 31.72
C LYS A 491 -2.26 13.23 32.65
N LYS A 492 -2.16 12.97 33.94
CA LYS A 492 -1.84 14.00 34.93
C LYS A 492 -0.36 14.40 34.84
N GLU A 493 -0.04 15.67 35.03
CA GLU A 493 1.32 16.24 34.93
C GLU A 493 2.37 15.58 35.83
N HIS A 494 1.97 14.92 36.90
CA HIS A 494 2.90 14.22 37.79
C HIS A 494 3.63 13.02 37.14
N ASP A 495 3.09 12.47 36.03
CA ASP A 495 3.76 11.42 35.25
C ASP A 495 4.74 11.99 34.21
N SER A 496 4.94 13.33 34.17
CA SER A 496 5.60 14.05 33.07
C SER A 496 7.10 14.29 33.23
N ASN A 497 7.72 13.83 34.34
CA ASN A 497 9.14 14.16 34.65
C ASN A 497 10.16 13.53 33.65
N VAL A 498 9.73 12.84 32.61
CA VAL A 498 10.62 12.20 31.63
C VAL A 498 10.10 12.35 30.18
N SER A 499 9.17 13.25 29.93
CA SER A 499 8.63 13.42 28.57
C SER A 499 9.49 14.36 27.74
N GLU A 500 9.88 13.93 26.53
CA GLU A 500 10.77 14.67 25.64
C GLU A 500 10.29 14.62 24.20
N PHE A 501 10.29 15.76 23.53
CA PHE A 501 10.24 15.85 22.08
C PHE A 501 11.54 16.49 21.57
N LYS A 502 12.17 15.90 20.57
CA LYS A 502 13.38 16.46 19.98
C LYS A 502 13.47 16.23 18.48
N PHE A 503 13.74 17.31 17.76
CA PHE A 503 14.10 17.29 16.34
C PHE A 503 15.64 17.31 16.22
N HIS A 504 16.21 16.35 15.53
CA HIS A 504 17.65 16.22 15.28
C HIS A 504 17.92 16.57 13.83
N ALA A 505 18.57 17.71 13.60
CA ALA A 505 19.02 18.14 12.28
C ALA A 505 20.47 17.69 12.08
N LEU A 506 20.73 16.94 11.01
CA LEU A 506 22.06 16.46 10.62
C LEU A 506 22.40 17.02 9.24
N THR A 507 23.60 17.60 9.10
CA THR A 507 24.12 18.08 7.83
C THR A 507 25.43 17.37 7.52
N PHE A 508 25.62 16.95 6.25
CA PHE A 508 26.75 16.16 5.83
C PHE A 508 27.45 16.79 4.62
N THR A 509 28.76 16.57 4.49
CA THR A 509 29.52 16.98 3.31
C THR A 509 29.27 16.05 2.11
N GLU A 510 29.60 16.46 0.88
CA GLU A 510 29.36 15.65 -0.32
C GLU A 510 30.11 14.31 -0.36
N SER A 511 31.17 14.15 0.42
CA SER A 511 31.95 12.90 0.52
C SER A 511 31.40 11.91 1.54
N THR A 512 30.34 12.24 2.26
CA THR A 512 29.83 11.44 3.37
C THR A 512 28.70 10.52 2.92
N ASP A 513 28.77 9.24 3.33
CA ASP A 513 27.62 8.33 3.21
C ASP A 513 26.59 8.66 4.30
N ILE A 514 25.54 9.36 3.88
CA ILE A 514 24.48 9.87 4.77
C ILE A 514 23.80 8.73 5.53
N ASP A 515 23.49 7.63 4.85
CA ASP A 515 22.70 6.53 5.44
C ASP A 515 23.49 5.84 6.56
N THR A 516 24.79 5.62 6.35
CA THR A 516 25.69 5.05 7.39
C THR A 516 25.89 5.99 8.58
N GLU A 517 26.12 7.30 8.34
CA GLU A 517 26.33 8.25 9.44
C GLU A 517 25.03 8.55 10.22
N GLU A 518 23.89 8.59 9.55
CA GLU A 518 22.59 8.66 10.22
C GLU A 518 22.33 7.40 11.08
N ALA A 519 22.66 6.20 10.56
CA ALA A 519 22.55 4.96 11.30
C ALA A 519 23.42 4.97 12.56
N LYS A 520 24.64 5.46 12.46
CA LYS A 520 25.57 5.65 13.59
C LYS A 520 24.98 6.62 14.63
N TYR A 521 24.43 7.75 14.19
CA TYR A 521 23.78 8.72 15.06
C TYR A 521 22.60 8.10 15.82
N VAL A 522 21.71 7.39 15.12
CA VAL A 522 20.57 6.70 15.73
C VAL A 522 21.01 5.64 16.74
N CYS A 523 22.05 4.88 16.44
CA CYS A 523 22.61 3.89 17.38
C CYS A 523 23.15 4.56 18.66
N ASN A 524 23.85 5.68 18.53
CA ASN A 524 24.33 6.44 19.69
C ASN A 524 23.16 7.05 20.50
N LEU A 525 22.11 7.49 19.83
CA LEU A 525 20.90 7.97 20.49
C LEU A 525 20.22 6.86 21.30
N ILE A 526 20.12 5.64 20.77
CA ILE A 526 19.55 4.46 21.45
C ILE A 526 20.31 4.18 22.78
N ASP A 527 21.63 4.32 22.77
CA ASP A 527 22.46 4.07 23.97
C ASP A 527 22.20 5.09 25.10
N THR A 528 21.62 6.24 24.80
CA THR A 528 21.29 7.27 25.82
C THR A 528 20.05 6.93 26.64
N PHE A 529 19.21 6.00 26.19
CA PHE A 529 17.97 5.66 26.88
C PHE A 529 18.14 4.52 27.89
N PRO A 530 17.37 4.53 28.99
CA PRO A 530 17.38 3.50 30.00
C PRO A 530 17.13 2.07 29.45
N GLU A 531 17.75 1.06 30.06
CA GLU A 531 17.64 -0.34 29.58
C GLU A 531 16.23 -0.94 29.66
N ASN A 532 15.38 -0.42 30.54
CA ASN A 532 14.00 -0.88 30.72
C ASN A 532 12.98 -0.19 29.81
N GLU A 533 13.40 0.78 29.00
CA GLU A 533 12.54 1.56 28.14
C GLU A 533 12.31 0.87 26.78
N LYS A 534 11.07 0.72 26.36
CA LYS A 534 10.71 0.15 25.05
C LYS A 534 10.84 1.20 23.95
N ILE A 535 11.74 0.94 23.00
CA ILE A 535 12.09 1.85 21.90
C ILE A 535 11.57 1.27 20.59
N ALA A 536 10.82 2.05 19.83
CA ALA A 536 10.47 1.72 18.45
C ALA A 536 11.17 2.64 17.46
N ILE A 537 11.77 2.05 16.44
CA ILE A 537 12.32 2.75 15.29
C ILE A 537 11.34 2.57 14.14
N LEU A 538 10.77 3.68 13.68
CA LEU A 538 9.69 3.68 12.70
C LEU A 538 10.14 4.34 11.40
N THR A 539 10.05 3.62 10.28
CA THR A 539 10.38 4.17 8.96
C THR A 539 9.22 4.00 7.98
N ARG A 540 9.29 4.76 6.88
CA ARG A 540 8.30 4.72 5.80
C ARG A 540 8.34 3.40 5.02
N SER A 541 9.53 2.86 4.77
CA SER A 541 9.74 1.61 4.04
C SER A 541 10.80 0.74 4.71
N ARG A 542 10.81 -0.55 4.36
CA ARG A 542 11.81 -1.51 4.84
C ARG A 542 13.23 -1.16 4.38
N SER A 543 13.36 -0.64 3.16
CA SER A 543 14.67 -0.22 2.62
C SER A 543 15.36 0.83 3.50
N HIS A 544 14.61 1.70 4.15
CA HIS A 544 15.18 2.70 5.06
C HIS A 544 15.67 2.11 6.40
N LEU A 545 15.28 0.87 6.74
CA LEU A 545 15.79 0.16 7.92
C LEU A 545 17.04 -0.68 7.63
N SER A 546 17.25 -1.05 6.37
CA SER A 546 18.29 -2.00 5.98
C SER A 546 19.68 -1.53 6.40
N GLU A 547 20.03 -0.26 6.13
CA GLU A 547 21.34 0.29 6.47
C GLU A 547 21.55 0.38 7.99
N LEU A 548 20.52 0.80 8.73
CA LEU A 548 20.58 0.84 10.20
C LEU A 548 20.77 -0.56 10.80
N ILE A 549 20.06 -1.56 10.29
CA ILE A 549 20.17 -2.94 10.74
C ILE A 549 21.55 -3.52 10.37
N ASN A 550 22.03 -3.25 9.16
CA ASN A 550 23.37 -3.66 8.73
C ASN A 550 24.47 -3.04 9.61
N TYR A 551 24.30 -1.74 9.94
CA TYR A 551 25.20 -1.05 10.84
C TYR A 551 25.24 -1.70 12.24
N ILE A 552 24.06 -1.98 12.83
CA ILE A 552 23.95 -2.63 14.14
C ILE A 552 24.60 -4.02 14.11
N ARG A 553 24.28 -4.84 13.12
CA ARG A 553 24.85 -6.20 12.98
C ARG A 553 26.39 -6.18 12.89
N LYS A 554 26.95 -5.17 12.20
CA LYS A 554 28.40 -5.04 11.99
C LYS A 554 29.13 -4.45 13.18
N PHE A 555 28.61 -3.39 13.78
CA PHE A 555 29.34 -2.59 14.79
C PHE A 555 28.83 -2.76 16.23
N LYS A 556 27.60 -3.26 16.42
CA LYS A 556 26.98 -3.50 17.74
C LYS A 556 26.33 -4.90 17.83
N PRO A 557 27.08 -5.99 17.58
CA PRO A 557 26.52 -7.36 17.49
C PRO A 557 25.87 -7.85 18.80
N THR A 558 26.19 -7.22 19.93
CA THR A 558 25.57 -7.54 21.23
C THR A 558 24.24 -6.89 21.46
N LEU A 559 23.85 -5.89 20.65
CA LEU A 559 22.59 -5.18 20.77
C LEU A 559 21.45 -6.08 20.25
N LYS A 560 20.60 -6.53 21.16
CA LYS A 560 19.42 -7.34 20.80
C LYS A 560 18.28 -6.44 20.32
N PHE A 561 17.68 -6.81 19.20
CA PHE A 561 16.54 -6.11 18.63
C PHE A 561 15.59 -7.07 17.93
N ASN A 562 14.36 -6.65 17.77
CA ASN A 562 13.36 -7.34 16.96
C ASN A 562 13.06 -6.51 15.70
N ALA A 563 13.14 -7.12 14.53
CA ALA A 563 12.97 -6.47 13.24
C ALA A 563 11.82 -7.14 12.46
N VAL A 564 10.60 -6.64 12.66
CA VAL A 564 9.38 -7.29 12.17
C VAL A 564 9.26 -7.24 10.64
N GLU A 565 9.20 -8.42 9.99
CA GLU A 565 9.02 -8.60 8.55
C GLU A 565 10.04 -7.84 7.68
N ILE A 566 11.30 -7.80 8.08
CA ILE A 566 12.34 -7.07 7.33
C ILE A 566 13.10 -7.99 6.41
N ASP A 567 13.59 -9.12 6.93
CA ASP A 567 14.34 -10.08 6.13
C ASP A 567 13.37 -11.08 5.47
N ALA A 568 13.38 -11.15 4.14
CA ALA A 568 12.61 -12.14 3.41
C ALA A 568 13.20 -13.55 3.61
N LEU A 569 12.33 -14.56 3.52
CA LEU A 569 12.69 -15.96 3.77
C LEU A 569 13.78 -16.46 2.80
N ASP A 570 13.81 -15.95 1.58
CA ASP A 570 14.81 -16.24 0.54
C ASP A 570 16.22 -15.78 0.90
N LYS A 571 16.39 -14.87 1.85
CA LYS A 571 17.71 -14.39 2.29
C LYS A 571 18.39 -15.33 3.30
N HIS A 572 17.66 -16.28 3.85
CA HIS A 572 18.19 -17.23 4.83
C HIS A 572 18.93 -18.37 4.16
N GLN A 573 20.20 -18.58 4.55
CA GLN A 573 21.07 -19.59 3.92
C GLN A 573 20.48 -21.00 3.99
N SER A 574 19.90 -21.40 5.12
CA SER A 574 19.31 -22.74 5.27
C SER A 574 18.12 -22.95 4.33
N ILE A 575 17.35 -21.91 4.00
CA ILE A 575 16.25 -21.97 3.03
C ILE A 575 16.81 -22.12 1.63
N GLN A 576 17.87 -21.38 1.25
CA GLN A 576 18.53 -21.50 -0.04
C GLN A 576 19.13 -22.90 -0.24
N ASP A 577 19.69 -23.46 0.83
CA ASP A 577 20.25 -24.82 0.79
C ASP A 577 19.14 -25.87 0.55
N ILE A 578 17.99 -25.78 1.24
CA ILE A 578 16.85 -26.71 1.05
C ILE A 578 16.18 -26.49 -0.32
N LEU A 579 16.09 -25.26 -0.78
CA LEU A 579 15.62 -24.95 -2.13
C LEU A 579 16.51 -25.59 -3.18
N SER A 580 17.84 -25.47 -3.02
CA SER A 580 18.81 -26.13 -3.90
C SER A 580 18.68 -27.67 -3.86
N LEU A 581 18.43 -28.25 -2.68
CA LEU A 581 18.14 -29.68 -2.55
C LEU A 581 16.88 -30.06 -3.32
N SER A 582 15.85 -29.22 -3.26
CA SER A 582 14.58 -29.46 -3.97
C SER A 582 14.77 -29.48 -5.49
N TYR A 583 15.54 -28.52 -6.04
CA TYR A 583 15.89 -28.49 -7.46
C TYR A 583 16.72 -29.72 -7.88
N ALA A 584 17.80 -29.99 -7.15
CA ALA A 584 18.70 -31.07 -7.48
C ALA A 584 18.02 -32.45 -7.46
N MET A 585 17.08 -32.69 -6.54
CA MET A 585 16.33 -33.95 -6.48
C MET A 585 15.35 -34.15 -7.63
N LEU A 586 14.89 -33.09 -8.27
CA LEU A 586 13.92 -33.16 -9.36
C LEU A 586 14.54 -33.08 -10.75
N ASP A 587 15.71 -32.45 -10.85
CA ASP A 587 16.47 -32.37 -12.11
C ASP A 587 17.93 -32.76 -11.87
N LEU A 588 18.29 -33.95 -12.36
CA LEU A 588 19.66 -34.46 -12.28
C LEU A 588 20.63 -33.69 -13.17
N ASN A 589 20.13 -32.92 -14.16
CA ASN A 589 20.95 -32.08 -15.04
C ASN A 589 21.25 -30.70 -14.43
N ASP A 590 20.59 -30.32 -13.35
CA ASP A 590 20.81 -29.02 -12.71
C ASP A 590 22.15 -28.97 -11.95
N ARG A 591 23.21 -28.74 -12.70
CA ARG A 591 24.58 -28.74 -12.18
C ARG A 591 24.81 -27.72 -11.06
N ILE A 592 24.14 -26.57 -11.14
CA ILE A 592 24.32 -25.48 -10.15
C ILE A 592 23.81 -25.92 -8.78
N HIS A 593 22.58 -26.37 -8.72
CA HIS A 593 21.98 -26.80 -7.45
C HIS A 593 22.62 -28.08 -6.91
N TRP A 594 23.07 -29.00 -7.77
CA TRP A 594 23.87 -30.16 -7.34
C TRP A 594 25.20 -29.76 -6.71
N LEU A 595 25.92 -28.80 -7.27
CA LEU A 595 27.15 -28.27 -6.66
C LEU A 595 26.86 -27.56 -5.34
N ALA A 596 25.73 -26.84 -5.25
CA ALA A 596 25.29 -26.17 -4.03
C ALA A 596 25.05 -27.18 -2.89
N ILE A 597 24.36 -28.30 -3.13
CA ILE A 597 24.11 -29.30 -2.09
C ILE A 597 25.39 -30.02 -1.62
N LEU A 598 26.38 -30.18 -2.52
CA LEU A 598 27.69 -30.69 -2.14
C LEU A 598 28.46 -29.74 -1.22
N ARG A 599 28.22 -28.43 -1.33
CA ARG A 599 28.81 -27.41 -0.47
C ARG A 599 28.01 -27.16 0.80
N ALA A 600 26.72 -27.43 0.80
CA ALA A 600 25.83 -27.22 1.94
C ALA A 600 26.40 -27.85 3.23
N PRO A 601 26.13 -27.27 4.42
CA PRO A 601 26.74 -27.68 5.69
C PRO A 601 26.61 -29.16 6.02
N TRP A 602 25.53 -29.82 5.60
CA TRP A 602 25.33 -31.27 5.83
C TRP A 602 26.24 -32.18 5.00
N CYS A 603 26.75 -31.70 3.86
CA CYS A 603 27.72 -32.41 3.04
C CYS A 603 29.13 -31.81 3.19
N GLY A 604 29.30 -30.54 2.92
CA GLY A 604 30.49 -29.75 3.26
C GLY A 604 31.75 -30.17 2.50
N ILE A 605 31.69 -30.45 1.20
CA ILE A 605 32.83 -30.80 0.37
C ILE A 605 33.74 -29.60 0.17
N MET A 606 35.05 -29.83 0.24
CA MET A 606 36.06 -28.76 0.05
C MET A 606 36.16 -28.38 -1.43
N LEU A 607 36.53 -27.11 -1.68
CA LEU A 607 36.66 -26.62 -3.06
C LEU A 607 37.69 -27.40 -3.89
N ASN A 608 38.79 -27.85 -3.27
CA ASN A 608 39.80 -28.67 -3.93
C ASN A 608 39.23 -30.02 -4.39
N ASP A 609 38.40 -30.68 -3.55
CA ASP A 609 37.75 -31.94 -3.93
C ASP A 609 36.75 -31.75 -5.07
N LEU A 610 35.97 -30.63 -5.02
CA LEU A 610 35.08 -30.26 -6.12
C LEU A 610 35.86 -29.99 -7.42
N ALA A 611 36.95 -29.27 -7.35
CA ALA A 611 37.78 -28.96 -8.51
C ALA A 611 38.31 -30.27 -9.15
N LEU A 612 38.80 -31.21 -8.36
CA LEU A 612 39.29 -32.52 -8.86
C LEU A 612 38.17 -33.33 -9.52
N LEU A 613 36.97 -33.34 -8.95
CA LEU A 613 35.82 -34.07 -9.49
C LEU A 613 35.31 -33.53 -10.82
N PHE A 614 35.31 -32.20 -10.99
CA PHE A 614 34.52 -31.55 -12.05
C PHE A 614 35.34 -30.80 -13.10
N GLN A 615 36.68 -30.63 -12.94
CA GLN A 615 37.48 -29.76 -13.82
C GLN A 615 37.55 -30.20 -15.29
N ASN A 616 37.37 -31.47 -15.57
CA ASN A 616 37.56 -32.06 -16.92
C ASN A 616 36.25 -32.67 -17.52
N ASP A 617 35.13 -32.50 -16.85
CA ASP A 617 33.87 -33.11 -17.29
C ASP A 617 32.72 -32.11 -17.16
N HIS A 618 32.28 -31.63 -18.34
CA HIS A 618 31.18 -30.67 -18.46
C HIS A 618 29.93 -31.33 -19.08
N THR A 619 29.99 -32.61 -19.44
CA THR A 619 28.96 -33.34 -20.15
C THR A 619 28.18 -34.31 -19.27
N SER A 620 28.82 -34.92 -18.30
CA SER A 620 28.17 -35.81 -17.34
C SER A 620 27.43 -35.06 -16.24
N THR A 621 26.36 -35.64 -15.75
CA THR A 621 25.62 -35.09 -14.60
C THR A 621 26.48 -35.17 -13.33
N VAL A 622 26.24 -34.28 -12.37
CA VAL A 622 26.94 -34.35 -11.08
C VAL A 622 26.65 -35.68 -10.39
N TRP A 623 25.44 -36.21 -10.53
CA TRP A 623 25.03 -37.52 -9.99
C TRP A 623 25.84 -38.70 -10.56
N GLU A 624 26.13 -38.72 -11.85
CA GLU A 624 26.99 -39.70 -12.47
C GLU A 624 28.44 -39.58 -12.01
N ILE A 625 28.96 -38.35 -11.96
CA ILE A 625 30.35 -38.08 -11.58
C ILE A 625 30.63 -38.51 -10.14
N ILE A 626 29.76 -38.26 -9.17
CA ILE A 626 29.96 -38.63 -7.79
C ILE A 626 29.85 -40.15 -7.52
N GLN A 627 29.30 -40.93 -8.49
CA GLN A 627 29.21 -42.39 -8.43
C GLN A 627 30.39 -43.08 -9.13
N ASP A 628 31.20 -42.34 -9.90
CA ASP A 628 32.40 -42.90 -10.55
C ASP A 628 33.53 -43.10 -9.51
N GLU A 629 33.82 -44.41 -9.23
CA GLU A 629 34.84 -44.78 -8.25
C GLU A 629 36.26 -44.32 -8.66
N ASN A 630 36.53 -44.13 -9.96
CA ASN A 630 37.82 -43.61 -10.41
C ASN A 630 37.99 -42.17 -9.98
N LYS A 631 37.01 -41.31 -10.28
CA LYS A 631 36.97 -39.90 -9.89
C LYS A 631 36.95 -39.76 -8.38
N MET A 632 36.21 -40.61 -7.69
CA MET A 632 36.13 -40.62 -6.23
C MET A 632 37.47 -41.01 -5.59
N SER A 633 38.37 -41.74 -6.27
CA SER A 633 39.69 -42.09 -5.78
C SER A 633 40.66 -40.90 -5.74
N GLU A 634 40.39 -39.86 -6.55
CA GLU A 634 41.26 -38.68 -6.66
C GLU A 634 41.06 -37.63 -5.54
N ILE A 635 39.93 -37.68 -4.85
CA ILE A 635 39.56 -36.70 -3.80
C ILE A 635 40.01 -37.19 -2.41
N SER A 636 39.94 -36.28 -1.43
CA SER A 636 40.30 -36.56 -0.07
C SER A 636 39.49 -37.69 0.58
N PRO A 637 40.05 -38.44 1.55
CA PRO A 637 39.30 -39.49 2.26
C PRO A 637 38.05 -38.94 2.98
N ASP A 638 38.10 -37.72 3.48
CA ASP A 638 36.96 -37.05 4.10
C ASP A 638 35.89 -36.70 3.05
N GLY A 639 36.28 -36.18 1.88
CA GLY A 639 35.37 -35.91 0.76
C GLY A 639 34.65 -37.18 0.28
N ARG A 640 35.39 -38.27 0.10
CA ARG A 640 34.82 -39.59 -0.25
C ARG A 640 33.76 -40.09 0.73
N ARG A 641 34.08 -40.02 2.04
CA ARG A 641 33.15 -40.44 3.11
C ARG A 641 31.84 -39.64 3.05
N ARG A 642 31.95 -38.32 2.87
CA ARG A 642 30.79 -37.41 2.82
C ARG A 642 29.90 -37.64 1.58
N ILE A 643 30.53 -37.77 0.44
CA ILE A 643 29.82 -38.07 -0.82
C ILE A 643 29.14 -39.43 -0.77
N ARG A 644 29.79 -40.48 -0.29
CA ARG A 644 29.18 -41.80 -0.14
C ARG A 644 27.95 -41.75 0.75
N ARG A 645 28.02 -41.06 1.89
CA ARG A 645 26.86 -40.86 2.75
C ARG A 645 25.72 -40.14 2.02
N LEU A 646 26.03 -39.11 1.24
CA LEU A 646 25.03 -38.40 0.42
C LEU A 646 24.37 -39.35 -0.60
N ILE A 647 25.17 -40.12 -1.32
CA ILE A 647 24.70 -41.08 -2.30
C ILE A 647 23.74 -42.12 -1.70
N ASP A 648 24.10 -42.69 -0.52
CA ASP A 648 23.28 -43.70 0.14
C ASP A 648 21.90 -43.15 0.54
N ILE A 649 21.86 -41.92 1.03
CA ILE A 649 20.60 -41.25 1.41
C ILE A 649 19.77 -40.93 0.17
N LEU A 650 20.38 -40.38 -0.88
CA LEU A 650 19.67 -40.02 -2.11
C LEU A 650 19.18 -41.24 -2.92
N LYS A 651 19.94 -42.31 -2.99
CA LYS A 651 19.48 -43.55 -3.61
C LYS A 651 18.20 -44.07 -2.97
N ASN A 652 18.17 -44.14 -1.64
CA ASN A 652 16.96 -44.52 -0.91
C ASN A 652 15.77 -43.57 -1.18
N ALA A 653 16.04 -42.29 -1.35
CA ALA A 653 14.99 -41.31 -1.65
C ALA A 653 14.44 -41.51 -3.09
N PHE A 654 15.30 -41.70 -4.08
CA PHE A 654 14.90 -41.93 -5.47
C PHE A 654 14.09 -43.22 -5.62
N ASP A 655 14.46 -44.29 -4.92
CA ASP A 655 13.73 -45.58 -4.92
C ASP A 655 12.30 -45.46 -4.33
N ASN A 656 12.07 -44.44 -3.50
CA ASN A 656 10.78 -44.17 -2.86
C ASN A 656 10.04 -42.92 -3.40
N GLN A 657 10.57 -42.27 -4.43
CA GLN A 657 10.01 -41.04 -4.99
C GLN A 657 8.56 -41.20 -5.46
N SER A 658 8.22 -42.32 -6.08
CA SER A 658 6.85 -42.57 -6.56
C SER A 658 5.83 -42.92 -5.47
N LYS A 659 6.27 -43.19 -4.24
CA LYS A 659 5.43 -43.63 -3.11
C LYS A 659 5.09 -42.54 -2.11
N THR A 660 5.78 -41.39 -2.17
CA THR A 660 5.72 -40.37 -1.15
C THR A 660 5.48 -38.99 -1.78
N HIS A 661 4.66 -38.18 -1.16
CA HIS A 661 4.47 -36.81 -1.60
C HIS A 661 5.80 -36.05 -1.56
N ILE A 662 6.10 -35.29 -2.61
CA ILE A 662 7.40 -34.67 -2.84
C ILE A 662 7.89 -33.82 -1.67
N ARG A 663 7.00 -33.07 -1.04
CA ARG A 663 7.32 -32.28 0.17
C ARG A 663 7.88 -33.17 1.29
N ARG A 664 7.25 -34.30 1.57
CA ARG A 664 7.70 -35.23 2.63
C ARG A 664 8.99 -35.91 2.26
N LEU A 665 9.21 -36.20 0.97
CA LEU A 665 10.44 -36.77 0.46
C LEU A 665 11.63 -35.82 0.72
N ILE A 666 11.52 -34.57 0.32
CA ILE A 666 12.56 -33.55 0.50
C ILE A 666 12.86 -33.31 2.00
N GLU A 667 11.81 -33.17 2.82
CA GLU A 667 11.94 -33.03 4.28
C GLU A 667 12.68 -34.21 4.90
N SER A 668 12.32 -35.44 4.53
CA SER A 668 12.99 -36.68 5.02
C SER A 668 14.45 -36.74 4.59
N VAL A 669 14.78 -36.39 3.33
CA VAL A 669 16.17 -36.34 2.86
C VAL A 669 16.96 -35.31 3.63
N TRP A 670 16.43 -34.10 3.80
CA TRP A 670 17.08 -33.02 4.57
C TRP A 670 17.37 -33.43 6.02
N MET A 671 16.39 -34.05 6.70
CA MET A 671 16.58 -34.59 8.05
C MET A 671 17.65 -35.66 8.09
N ASN A 672 17.62 -36.67 7.16
CA ASN A 672 18.61 -37.74 7.10
C ASN A 672 20.02 -37.24 6.78
N LEU A 673 20.14 -36.16 6.02
CA LEU A 673 21.40 -35.46 5.80
C LEU A 673 21.92 -34.73 7.05
N GLY A 674 21.12 -34.64 8.13
CA GLY A 674 21.47 -33.91 9.33
C GLY A 674 21.29 -32.39 9.18
N GLY A 675 20.39 -31.96 8.33
CA GLY A 675 20.12 -30.54 8.10
C GLY A 675 19.74 -29.79 9.39
N GLU A 676 18.92 -30.41 10.24
CA GLU A 676 18.55 -29.83 11.54
C GLU A 676 19.74 -29.58 12.46
N LEU A 677 20.74 -30.46 12.41
CA LEU A 677 21.96 -30.34 13.21
C LEU A 677 22.92 -29.23 12.71
N CYS A 678 22.63 -28.67 11.55
CA CYS A 678 23.42 -27.58 10.95
C CYS A 678 22.80 -26.21 11.26
N LEU A 679 21.66 -26.15 11.96
CA LEU A 679 21.02 -24.91 12.33
C LEU A 679 21.71 -24.24 13.52
N HIS A 680 21.76 -22.90 13.49
CA HIS A 680 22.44 -22.12 14.52
C HIS A 680 21.47 -21.52 15.53
N ASN A 681 20.24 -21.24 15.07
CA ASN A 681 19.23 -20.60 15.87
C ASN A 681 17.98 -21.53 15.98
N PRO A 682 17.42 -21.74 17.18
CA PRO A 682 16.17 -22.49 17.33
C PRO A 682 15.01 -21.96 16.45
N ASN A 683 15.06 -20.67 16.08
CA ASN A 683 14.05 -20.04 15.26
C ASN A 683 14.10 -20.50 13.80
N ASP A 684 15.26 -20.93 13.33
CA ASP A 684 15.44 -21.39 11.96
C ASP A 684 14.49 -22.56 11.62
N ILE A 685 14.16 -23.39 12.61
CA ILE A 685 13.22 -24.51 12.40
C ILE A 685 11.79 -24.02 12.09
N VAL A 686 11.38 -22.89 12.67
CA VAL A 686 10.07 -22.28 12.38
C VAL A 686 10.03 -21.79 10.93
N ASP A 687 11.11 -21.18 10.47
CA ASP A 687 11.22 -20.66 9.11
C ASP A 687 11.33 -21.79 8.07
N ILE A 688 12.04 -22.84 8.40
CA ILE A 688 12.10 -24.05 7.57
C ILE A 688 10.72 -24.70 7.47
N ASN A 689 9.94 -24.74 8.54
CA ASN A 689 8.55 -25.22 8.48
C ASN A 689 7.66 -24.33 7.61
N LYS A 690 7.86 -23.00 7.60
CA LYS A 690 7.17 -22.12 6.64
C LYS A 690 7.54 -22.51 5.20
N PHE A 691 8.82 -22.72 4.92
CA PHE A 691 9.28 -23.16 3.60
C PHE A 691 8.62 -24.49 3.18
N PHE A 692 8.60 -25.49 4.04
CA PHE A 692 7.96 -26.78 3.73
C PHE A 692 6.45 -26.64 3.52
N ASN A 693 5.78 -25.71 4.20
CA ASN A 693 4.36 -25.42 3.95
C ASN A 693 4.17 -24.73 2.58
N ILE A 694 5.06 -23.80 2.20
CA ILE A 694 5.07 -23.21 0.85
C ILE A 694 5.27 -24.31 -0.19
N LEU A 695 6.25 -25.17 0.01
CA LEU A 695 6.51 -26.29 -0.89
C LEU A 695 5.30 -27.23 -1.04
N GLN A 696 4.57 -27.50 0.04
CA GLN A 696 3.36 -28.32 0.02
C GLN A 696 2.23 -27.67 -0.78
N THR A 697 2.03 -26.36 -0.64
CA THR A 697 0.96 -25.64 -1.35
C THR A 697 1.30 -25.39 -2.83
N SER A 698 2.59 -25.37 -3.15
CA SER A 698 3.12 -25.13 -4.51
C SER A 698 3.50 -26.42 -5.25
N SER A 699 3.14 -27.60 -4.73
CA SER A 699 3.49 -28.88 -5.32
C SER A 699 2.25 -29.75 -5.58
N SER A 700 2.32 -30.51 -6.69
CA SER A 700 1.51 -31.70 -6.90
C SER A 700 2.21 -32.93 -6.30
N PRO A 701 1.59 -34.13 -6.28
CA PRO A 701 2.26 -35.33 -5.80
C PRO A 701 3.61 -35.63 -6.44
N ILE A 702 3.83 -35.21 -7.69
CA ILE A 702 5.00 -35.58 -8.52
C ILE A 702 5.78 -34.38 -9.07
N ALA A 703 5.33 -33.13 -8.91
CA ALA A 703 5.98 -31.94 -9.46
C ALA A 703 5.86 -30.75 -8.53
N ILE A 704 6.87 -29.86 -8.56
CA ILE A 704 6.91 -28.58 -7.84
C ILE A 704 6.80 -27.45 -8.87
N ASP A 705 5.97 -26.46 -8.59
CA ASP A 705 5.97 -25.17 -9.28
C ASP A 705 7.02 -24.26 -8.62
N PHE A 706 8.25 -24.32 -9.09
CA PHE A 706 9.36 -23.57 -8.52
C PHE A 706 9.21 -22.07 -8.66
N GLU A 707 8.63 -21.57 -9.73
CA GLU A 707 8.35 -20.14 -9.86
C GLU A 707 7.39 -19.66 -8.76
N LEU A 708 6.41 -20.50 -8.38
CA LEU A 708 5.52 -20.19 -7.27
C LEU A 708 6.24 -20.26 -5.94
N VAL A 709 7.11 -21.25 -5.74
CA VAL A 709 7.93 -21.36 -4.51
C VAL A 709 8.80 -20.14 -4.35
N GLU A 710 9.59 -19.79 -5.38
CA GLU A 710 10.49 -18.63 -5.35
C GLU A 710 9.73 -17.32 -5.09
N HIS A 711 8.60 -17.13 -5.78
CA HIS A 711 7.76 -15.97 -5.55
C HIS A 711 7.19 -15.91 -4.12
N GLN A 712 6.79 -17.06 -3.55
CA GLN A 712 6.27 -17.10 -2.18
C GLN A 712 7.36 -16.88 -1.12
N ILE A 713 8.56 -17.43 -1.29
CA ILE A 713 9.65 -17.21 -0.33
C ILE A 713 10.17 -15.77 -0.31
N THR A 714 10.14 -15.06 -1.44
CA THR A 714 10.48 -13.63 -1.49
C THR A 714 9.45 -12.74 -0.79
N LYS A 715 8.19 -13.20 -0.67
CA LYS A 715 7.10 -12.48 0.01
C LYS A 715 6.86 -12.94 1.44
N THR A 716 7.45 -14.06 1.84
CA THR A 716 7.37 -14.57 3.21
C THR A 716 8.57 -14.09 4.00
N TYR A 717 8.36 -13.65 5.22
CA TYR A 717 9.41 -13.10 6.06
C TYR A 717 9.83 -14.09 7.14
N LEU A 718 11.10 -13.99 7.56
CA LEU A 718 11.64 -14.74 8.67
C LEU A 718 10.77 -14.58 9.91
N SER A 719 10.69 -15.64 10.71
CA SER A 719 10.00 -15.59 11.99
C SER A 719 10.87 -14.81 12.96
N ASP A 720 10.53 -13.56 13.18
CA ASP A 720 10.87 -12.99 14.45
C ASP A 720 10.00 -13.71 15.49
N ILE A 721 10.59 -14.52 16.35
CA ILE A 721 9.86 -14.86 17.57
C ILE A 721 9.80 -13.52 18.31
N PRO A 722 8.62 -12.93 18.48
CA PRO A 722 8.50 -11.83 19.39
C PRO A 722 8.78 -12.43 20.78
N SER A 723 10.01 -12.35 21.24
CA SER A 723 10.12 -12.11 22.66
C SER A 723 9.46 -10.74 22.80
N ALA A 724 8.19 -10.71 23.28
CA ALA A 724 7.48 -9.47 23.58
C ALA A 724 8.26 -8.57 24.56
N GLU A 725 9.43 -8.98 24.90
CA GLU A 725 10.39 -8.49 25.88
C GLU A 725 11.58 -7.76 25.23
N GLU A 726 11.79 -7.82 23.89
CA GLU A 726 12.94 -7.08 23.35
C GLU A 726 12.71 -5.57 23.36
N ARG A 727 13.66 -4.89 24.00
CA ARG A 727 13.67 -3.44 24.25
C ARG A 727 13.55 -2.63 22.97
N ILE A 728 14.25 -3.04 21.90
CA ILE A 728 14.38 -2.31 20.64
C ILE A 728 13.61 -3.05 19.56
N GLN A 729 12.71 -2.33 18.88
CA GLN A 729 11.86 -2.89 17.86
C GLN A 729 11.85 -2.02 16.60
N PHE A 730 12.04 -2.64 15.45
CA PHE A 730 12.00 -1.99 14.14
C PHE A 730 10.71 -2.32 13.40
N PHE A 731 10.01 -1.28 12.93
CA PHE A 731 8.79 -1.43 12.19
C PHE A 731 8.73 -0.46 11.00
N THR A 732 8.01 -0.86 9.96
CA THR A 732 7.42 0.15 9.09
C THR A 732 6.24 0.81 9.81
N ILE A 733 5.98 2.07 9.52
CA ILE A 733 4.88 2.83 10.16
C ILE A 733 3.53 2.11 10.01
N HIS A 734 3.29 1.46 8.87
CA HIS A 734 2.07 0.69 8.64
C HIS A 734 1.89 -0.49 9.62
N LYS A 735 2.99 -1.17 9.97
CA LYS A 735 2.98 -2.28 10.94
C LYS A 735 2.89 -1.82 12.39
N ALA A 736 3.34 -0.60 12.66
CA ALA A 736 3.24 0.03 13.97
C ALA A 736 1.82 0.59 14.29
N LYS A 737 0.93 0.66 13.29
CA LYS A 737 -0.45 1.11 13.53
C LYS A 737 -1.14 0.19 14.55
N GLY A 738 -1.77 0.78 15.55
CA GLY A 738 -2.39 0.06 16.69
C GLY A 738 -1.44 -0.22 17.86
N LEU A 739 -0.10 -0.17 17.64
CA LEU A 739 0.88 -0.35 18.71
C LEU A 739 1.20 0.98 19.44
N GLU A 740 1.94 0.88 20.55
CA GLU A 740 2.39 2.04 21.34
C GLU A 740 3.69 1.72 22.08
N PHE A 741 4.59 2.70 22.17
CA PHE A 741 5.92 2.55 22.72
C PHE A 741 6.28 3.71 23.65
N ASP A 742 7.19 3.47 24.58
CA ASP A 742 7.61 4.51 25.51
C ASP A 742 8.39 5.59 24.76
N THR A 743 9.36 5.18 23.95
CA THR A 743 10.15 6.03 23.05
C THR A 743 9.95 5.65 21.60
N VAL A 744 9.75 6.62 20.74
CA VAL A 744 9.69 6.47 19.28
C VAL A 744 10.78 7.31 18.63
N ILE A 745 11.55 6.68 17.74
CA ILE A 745 12.52 7.34 16.87
C ILE A 745 12.05 7.21 15.43
N ILE A 746 11.97 8.33 14.71
CA ILE A 746 11.63 8.36 13.30
C ILE A 746 12.86 8.87 12.53
N PRO A 747 13.72 7.97 12.05
CA PRO A 747 14.88 8.34 11.23
C PRO A 747 14.47 8.49 9.77
N SER A 748 15.42 8.85 8.93
CA SER A 748 15.29 8.92 7.46
C SER A 748 14.15 9.82 6.99
N LEU A 749 13.95 10.96 7.69
CA LEU A 749 12.88 11.90 7.36
C LEU A 749 13.00 12.48 5.95
N ASN A 750 14.20 12.55 5.39
CA ASN A 750 14.46 13.05 4.04
C ASN A 750 14.38 11.97 2.95
N SER A 751 14.20 10.72 3.34
CA SER A 751 14.14 9.60 2.39
C SER A 751 12.79 9.55 1.68
N THR A 752 12.82 9.18 0.40
CA THR A 752 11.64 9.03 -0.45
C THR A 752 11.46 7.57 -0.85
N THR A 753 10.24 7.18 -1.14
CA THR A 753 9.97 5.88 -1.77
C THR A 753 9.94 6.04 -3.29
N ARG A 754 10.26 4.98 -4.03
CA ARG A 754 10.10 4.98 -5.49
C ARG A 754 8.64 5.31 -5.84
N ALA A 755 8.47 6.17 -6.85
CA ALA A 755 7.16 6.45 -7.39
C ALA A 755 6.54 5.14 -7.91
N SER A 756 5.26 4.94 -7.63
CA SER A 756 4.50 3.84 -8.25
C SER A 756 4.40 4.05 -9.76
N ASP A 757 4.40 2.96 -10.53
CA ASP A 757 4.16 3.04 -11.97
C ASP A 757 2.79 3.69 -12.23
N LYS A 758 2.72 4.56 -13.25
CA LYS A 758 1.45 5.18 -13.65
C LYS A 758 0.42 4.09 -13.99
N LYS A 759 -0.74 4.14 -13.36
CA LYS A 759 -1.86 3.24 -13.67
C LYS A 759 -2.23 3.35 -15.15
N MET A 760 -2.58 2.24 -15.78
CA MET A 760 -2.98 2.21 -17.19
C MET A 760 -4.28 3.00 -17.42
N ILE A 761 -5.23 2.88 -16.52
CA ILE A 761 -6.48 3.65 -16.48
C ILE A 761 -6.60 4.32 -15.12
N VAL A 762 -7.07 5.57 -15.13
CA VAL A 762 -7.48 6.33 -13.96
C VAL A 762 -8.89 6.87 -14.19
N SER A 763 -9.63 7.07 -13.11
CA SER A 763 -10.99 7.57 -13.18
C SER A 763 -11.24 8.60 -12.09
N ASP A 764 -12.02 9.62 -12.43
CA ASP A 764 -12.50 10.61 -11.47
C ASP A 764 -14.03 10.66 -11.46
N THR A 765 -14.60 10.69 -10.28
CA THR A 765 -16.03 10.94 -10.08
C THR A 765 -16.16 12.25 -9.34
N SER A 766 -16.43 13.30 -10.06
CA SER A 766 -16.66 14.61 -9.46
C SER A 766 -18.13 15.01 -9.54
N VAL A 767 -18.66 15.49 -8.42
CA VAL A 767 -20.01 16.06 -8.35
C VAL A 767 -19.87 17.57 -8.18
N LYS A 768 -20.20 18.34 -9.23
CA LYS A 768 -20.27 19.80 -9.13
C LYS A 768 -21.54 20.29 -9.80
N ASN A 769 -22.24 21.23 -9.14
CA ASN A 769 -23.45 21.85 -9.65
C ASN A 769 -24.53 20.83 -10.10
N SER A 770 -24.77 19.80 -9.30
CA SER A 770 -25.76 18.73 -9.54
C SER A 770 -25.48 17.85 -10.77
N ARG A 771 -24.33 17.98 -11.41
CA ARG A 771 -23.85 17.06 -12.45
C ARG A 771 -22.78 16.13 -11.90
N ILE A 772 -22.93 14.84 -12.21
CA ILE A 772 -21.92 13.81 -11.90
C ILE A 772 -21.10 13.61 -13.17
N PHE A 773 -19.80 13.84 -13.07
CA PHE A 773 -18.84 13.49 -14.12
C PHE A 773 -18.12 12.21 -13.69
N ASP A 774 -18.33 11.13 -14.42
CA ASP A 774 -17.62 9.86 -14.23
C ASP A 774 -16.71 9.65 -15.45
N ILE A 775 -15.51 10.23 -15.36
CA ILE A 775 -14.55 10.29 -16.45
C ILE A 775 -13.45 9.27 -16.23
N THR A 776 -13.15 8.52 -17.28
CA THR A 776 -12.04 7.56 -17.31
C THR A 776 -11.05 7.99 -18.38
N ALA A 777 -9.78 7.94 -18.05
CA ALA A 777 -8.68 8.26 -18.93
C ALA A 777 -7.57 7.19 -18.88
N PHE A 778 -6.82 7.05 -19.96
CA PHE A 778 -5.70 6.10 -20.06
C PHE A 778 -4.36 6.82 -20.20
N SER A 779 -3.26 6.15 -19.77
CA SER A 779 -1.92 6.70 -19.83
C SER A 779 -1.39 6.73 -21.26
N GLU A 780 -0.95 7.91 -21.70
CA GLU A 780 -0.26 8.09 -22.98
C GLU A 780 1.26 7.81 -22.83
N PRO A 781 1.93 7.29 -23.86
CA PRO A 781 3.36 6.99 -23.79
C PRO A 781 4.25 8.26 -23.83
N ASP A 782 3.75 9.35 -24.40
CA ASP A 782 4.51 10.59 -24.58
C ASP A 782 4.11 11.62 -23.48
N ASN A 783 5.09 12.41 -23.00
CA ASN A 783 4.89 13.44 -21.97
C ASN A 783 4.98 14.87 -22.56
N LYS A 784 4.85 15.05 -23.87
CA LYS A 784 5.07 16.36 -24.53
C LYS A 784 3.86 17.29 -24.46
N SER A 785 2.66 16.72 -24.36
CA SER A 785 1.40 17.48 -24.24
C SER A 785 0.63 17.07 -22.98
N PRO A 786 -0.20 17.95 -22.41
CA PRO A 786 -1.05 17.59 -21.29
C PRO A 786 -2.10 16.57 -21.73
N HIS A 787 -2.24 15.47 -20.98
CA HIS A 787 -3.21 14.42 -21.23
C HIS A 787 -4.27 14.37 -20.12
N LEU A 788 -5.48 13.95 -20.46
CA LEU A 788 -6.58 13.80 -19.49
C LEU A 788 -6.20 12.84 -18.34
N HIS A 789 -5.42 11.82 -18.65
CA HIS A 789 -4.86 10.92 -17.64
C HIS A 789 -3.98 11.66 -16.62
N ASP A 790 -3.09 12.54 -17.05
CA ASP A 790 -2.18 13.23 -16.16
C ASP A 790 -2.91 14.22 -15.24
N LEU A 791 -3.98 14.84 -15.74
CA LEU A 791 -4.85 15.71 -14.96
C LEU A 791 -5.58 14.95 -13.86
N ILE A 792 -6.18 13.80 -14.19
CA ILE A 792 -6.85 12.95 -13.20
C ILE A 792 -5.82 12.31 -12.25
N TYR A 793 -4.67 11.89 -12.77
CA TYR A 793 -3.58 11.34 -11.97
C TYR A 793 -3.01 12.38 -10.99
N GLY A 794 -3.06 13.67 -11.33
CA GLY A 794 -2.72 14.76 -10.40
C GLY A 794 -3.58 14.76 -9.13
N ILE A 795 -4.87 14.44 -9.25
CA ILE A 795 -5.77 14.29 -8.09
C ILE A 795 -5.35 13.09 -7.24
N GLU A 796 -5.00 11.98 -7.89
CA GLU A 796 -4.49 10.78 -7.20
C GLU A 796 -3.17 11.08 -6.44
N LYS A 797 -2.30 11.89 -7.04
CA LYS A 797 -1.05 12.34 -6.40
C LYS A 797 -1.32 13.21 -5.18
N SER A 798 -2.28 14.15 -5.26
CA SER A 798 -2.70 14.94 -4.09
C SER A 798 -3.23 14.06 -2.96
N ARG A 799 -3.97 12.99 -3.30
CA ARG A 799 -4.42 11.98 -2.32
C ARG A 799 -3.25 11.24 -1.66
N GLU A 800 -2.19 10.90 -2.43
CA GLU A 800 -0.97 10.28 -1.90
C GLU A 800 -0.18 11.22 -0.99
N GLU A 801 -0.08 12.49 -1.35
CA GLU A 801 0.54 13.51 -0.51
C GLU A 801 -0.22 13.70 0.82
N ASN A 802 -1.54 13.71 0.79
CA ASN A 802 -2.37 13.79 2.00
C ASN A 802 -2.28 12.50 2.84
N GLU A 803 -2.17 11.32 2.21
CA GLU A 803 -1.89 10.08 2.94
C GLU A 803 -0.50 10.11 3.60
N LEU A 804 0.50 10.66 2.93
CA LEU A 804 1.84 10.79 3.49
C LEU A 804 1.86 11.67 4.77
N LYS A 805 1.06 12.73 4.81
CA LYS A 805 0.87 13.54 6.03
C LYS A 805 0.25 12.72 7.17
N ARG A 806 -0.77 11.90 6.86
CA ARG A 806 -1.40 11.00 7.83
C ARG A 806 -0.45 9.89 8.29
N LEU A 807 0.43 9.41 7.40
CA LEU A 807 1.44 8.42 7.75
C LEU A 807 2.41 8.97 8.81
N LEU A 808 2.85 10.22 8.67
CA LEU A 808 3.66 10.90 9.68
C LEU A 808 2.89 11.06 11.01
N TYR A 809 1.60 11.43 10.95
CA TYR A 809 0.74 11.51 12.13
C TYR A 809 0.64 10.16 12.87
N VAL A 810 0.43 9.07 12.14
CA VAL A 810 0.41 7.73 12.74
C VAL A 810 1.73 7.42 13.42
N ALA A 811 2.87 7.69 12.79
CA ALA A 811 4.19 7.43 13.38
C ALA A 811 4.39 8.19 14.69
N MET A 812 4.12 9.49 14.70
CA MET A 812 4.31 10.34 15.87
C MET A 812 3.37 9.99 17.03
N THR A 813 2.12 9.61 16.73
CA THR A 813 1.12 9.21 17.74
C THR A 813 1.36 7.81 18.34
N ARG A 814 2.45 7.12 18.00
CA ARG A 814 2.86 5.86 18.66
C ARG A 814 3.61 6.12 19.97
N ALA A 815 4.17 7.30 20.15
CA ALA A 815 4.96 7.68 21.33
C ALA A 815 4.09 7.91 22.57
N LYS A 816 4.54 7.37 23.72
CA LYS A 816 3.95 7.63 25.04
C LYS A 816 4.63 8.79 25.74
N THR A 817 5.96 8.77 25.82
CA THR A 817 6.75 9.71 26.63
C THR A 817 7.83 10.45 25.85
N LYS A 818 8.51 9.79 24.90
CA LYS A 818 9.60 10.39 24.13
C LYS A 818 9.39 10.21 22.63
N LEU A 819 9.65 11.28 21.88
CA LEU A 819 9.57 11.29 20.42
C LEU A 819 10.77 12.02 19.83
N HIS A 820 11.54 11.30 19.01
CA HIS A 820 12.73 11.81 18.35
C HIS A 820 12.54 11.73 16.83
N LEU A 821 12.69 12.87 16.15
CA LEU A 821 12.65 13.01 14.72
C LEU A 821 14.07 13.24 14.20
N VAL A 822 14.59 12.43 13.28
CA VAL A 822 15.95 12.57 12.74
C VAL A 822 15.88 12.88 11.26
N GLY A 823 16.35 14.08 10.87
CA GLY A 823 16.42 14.54 9.51
C GLY A 823 17.86 14.80 9.07
N SER A 824 18.24 14.29 7.91
CA SER A 824 19.58 14.41 7.34
C SER A 824 19.53 15.04 5.95
N VAL A 825 20.44 15.98 5.68
CA VAL A 825 20.57 16.65 4.39
C VAL A 825 22.04 16.85 4.01
N MET A 826 22.31 16.90 2.70
CA MET A 826 23.61 17.33 2.18
C MET A 826 23.79 18.84 2.36
N HIS A 827 24.93 19.27 2.83
CA HIS A 827 25.32 20.67 2.90
C HIS A 827 25.76 21.12 1.49
N LYS A 828 24.90 21.93 0.86
CA LYS A 828 25.12 22.56 -0.44
C LYS A 828 24.88 24.06 -0.32
N ASP A 829 25.17 24.84 -1.35
CA ASP A 829 24.90 26.28 -1.40
C ASP A 829 23.47 26.63 -1.01
N GLU A 830 22.52 25.77 -1.37
CA GLU A 830 21.13 25.83 -0.95
C GLU A 830 20.69 24.48 -0.35
N ILE A 831 20.42 24.49 0.94
CA ILE A 831 19.96 23.30 1.66
C ILE A 831 18.45 23.13 1.41
N LYS A 832 18.07 22.04 0.74
CA LYS A 832 16.68 21.70 0.44
C LYS A 832 16.36 20.25 0.76
N PRO A 833 15.16 19.95 1.31
CA PRO A 833 14.70 18.60 1.52
C PRO A 833 14.30 17.96 0.18
N ALA A 834 14.34 16.64 0.11
CA ALA A 834 13.80 15.89 -1.01
C ALA A 834 12.28 16.09 -1.10
N SER A 835 11.76 16.36 -2.30
CA SER A 835 10.31 16.48 -2.49
C SER A 835 9.60 15.16 -2.13
N ASN A 836 8.40 15.23 -1.56
CA ASN A 836 7.64 14.07 -1.07
C ASN A 836 8.33 13.25 0.04
N SER A 837 9.23 13.88 0.80
CA SER A 837 9.79 13.34 2.04
C SER A 837 9.01 13.88 3.25
N PHE A 838 9.12 13.22 4.41
CA PHE A 838 8.59 13.76 5.66
C PHE A 838 9.27 15.09 6.03
N LEU A 839 10.58 15.20 5.74
CA LEU A 839 11.32 16.43 6.00
C LEU A 839 10.78 17.61 5.21
N SER A 840 10.36 17.40 3.94
CA SER A 840 9.78 18.49 3.13
C SER A 840 8.49 19.06 3.75
N MET A 841 7.71 18.24 4.43
CA MET A 841 6.50 18.69 5.12
C MET A 841 6.81 19.47 6.41
N LEU A 842 7.91 19.10 7.07
CA LEU A 842 8.39 19.71 8.31
C LEU A 842 9.30 20.93 8.07
N TRP A 843 9.64 21.21 6.79
CA TRP A 843 10.67 22.19 6.45
C TRP A 843 10.35 23.60 6.92
N ASN A 844 9.10 24.03 6.83
CA ASN A 844 8.67 25.35 7.28
C ASN A 844 8.77 25.52 8.82
N ILE A 845 8.83 24.41 9.57
CA ILE A 845 8.89 24.42 11.02
C ILE A 845 10.35 24.27 11.49
N TYR A 846 11.10 23.32 10.91
CA TYR A 846 12.43 22.91 11.39
C TYR A 846 13.57 23.16 10.40
N GLY A 847 13.30 23.74 9.21
CA GLY A 847 14.32 23.96 8.19
C GLY A 847 15.48 24.84 8.65
N ASN A 848 15.22 25.82 9.52
CA ASN A 848 16.25 26.70 10.06
C ASN A 848 17.28 25.96 10.92
N ASN A 849 16.89 24.86 11.57
CA ASN A 849 17.80 24.07 12.42
C ASN A 849 19.00 23.51 11.64
N PHE A 850 18.83 23.28 10.33
CA PHE A 850 19.91 22.74 9.49
C PHE A 850 21.00 23.77 9.14
N TYR A 851 20.70 25.06 9.21
CA TYR A 851 21.69 26.12 8.98
C TYR A 851 22.52 26.44 10.25
N GLU A 852 22.06 25.99 11.42
CA GLU A 852 22.73 26.22 12.70
C GLU A 852 23.72 25.10 13.05
N VAL A 853 23.63 23.94 12.36
CA VAL A 853 24.43 22.76 12.63
C VAL A 853 25.67 22.75 11.70
N LYS A 854 26.85 22.48 12.27
CA LYS A 854 28.07 22.30 11.47
C LYS A 854 27.98 20.99 10.69
N PRO A 855 28.37 21.00 9.39
CA PRO A 855 28.43 19.76 8.60
C PRO A 855 29.32 18.71 9.28
N ILE A 856 28.82 17.49 9.33
CA ILE A 856 29.59 16.33 9.77
C ILE A 856 30.52 15.94 8.61
N GLU A 857 31.81 16.10 8.81
CA GLU A 857 32.84 15.58 7.88
C GLU A 857 33.04 14.10 8.18
N ASN A 858 33.45 13.31 7.18
CA ASN A 858 33.95 11.96 7.45
C ASN A 858 35.09 12.08 8.47
N ILE A 859 34.80 11.74 9.69
CA ILE A 859 35.87 11.45 10.63
C ILE A 859 36.44 10.15 10.10
N ASP A 860 37.67 10.20 9.51
CA ASP A 860 38.45 9.00 9.31
C ASP A 860 38.36 8.26 10.66
N ILE A 861 37.60 7.18 10.65
CA ILE A 861 37.61 6.29 11.77
C ILE A 861 39.04 5.79 11.76
N ASP A 862 39.90 6.35 12.63
CA ASP A 862 41.04 5.59 13.14
C ASP A 862 40.38 4.30 13.64
N ILE A 863 40.31 3.35 12.75
CA ILE A 863 40.11 1.97 13.09
C ILE A 863 41.38 1.70 13.94
N GLU A 864 41.28 2.06 15.25
CA GLU A 864 42.14 1.34 16.19
C GLU A 864 42.02 -0.09 15.73
N SER A 865 43.09 -0.59 15.24
CA SER A 865 43.24 -1.93 14.74
C SER A 865 42.99 -2.94 15.85
N SER A 866 41.77 -2.93 16.41
CA SER A 866 41.17 -4.11 16.95
C SER A 866 41.07 -5.02 15.73
N LYS A 867 42.15 -5.82 15.55
CA LYS A 867 42.28 -6.92 14.62
C LYS A 867 40.91 -7.27 14.05
N ILE A 868 40.56 -6.67 12.90
CA ILE A 868 39.63 -7.30 11.98
C ILE A 868 40.34 -8.62 11.71
N GLU A 869 40.03 -9.65 12.48
CA GLU A 869 40.31 -10.99 12.03
C GLU A 869 39.71 -11.03 10.65
N GLU A 870 40.56 -11.08 9.64
CA GLU A 870 40.08 -11.30 8.25
C GLU A 870 39.03 -12.37 8.37
N PHE A 871 37.75 -12.01 8.05
CA PHE A 871 36.68 -12.98 8.04
C PHE A 871 36.98 -13.95 6.91
N VAL A 872 37.81 -14.92 7.23
CA VAL A 872 37.99 -16.12 6.40
C VAL A 872 36.71 -16.92 6.60
N PRO A 873 35.83 -16.97 5.62
CA PRO A 873 34.60 -17.72 5.75
C PRO A 873 34.94 -19.18 6.02
N LYS A 874 34.86 -19.60 7.27
CA LYS A 874 35.01 -21.00 7.63
C LYS A 874 33.85 -21.78 7.07
N LEU A 875 34.14 -22.74 6.21
CA LEU A 875 33.11 -23.66 5.71
C LEU A 875 32.46 -24.36 6.92
N MET A 876 31.18 -24.08 7.11
CA MET A 876 30.37 -24.75 8.11
C MET A 876 30.16 -26.20 7.70
N ARG A 877 30.45 -27.13 8.59
CA ARG A 877 30.44 -28.57 8.26
C ARG A 877 29.86 -29.36 9.41
N LEU A 878 28.95 -30.26 9.08
CA LEU A 878 28.47 -31.26 10.00
C LEU A 878 29.67 -32.14 10.45
N LYS A 879 29.86 -32.32 11.75
CA LYS A 879 30.84 -33.29 12.29
C LYS A 879 30.30 -34.68 12.05
N LEU A 880 30.96 -35.44 11.20
CA LEU A 880 30.68 -36.86 11.03
C LEU A 880 31.56 -37.66 12.00
N ASN A 881 30.94 -38.35 12.93
CA ASN A 881 31.62 -39.25 13.84
C ASN A 881 32.24 -40.44 13.11
#